data_bfeae44f231f7a195d98a15477f89005
#
_entry.id   bfeae44f231f7a195d98a15477f89005
#
_cell.length_a   1.000
_cell.length_b   1.000
_cell.length_c   1.000
_cell.angle_alpha   90.00
_cell.angle_beta   90.00
_cell.angle_gamma   90.00
#
_symmetry.space_group_name_H-M   'P 1'
#
loop_
_entity.id
_entity.type
_entity.pdbx_description
1 polymer ?
#
loop_
_entity_poly.entity_id
_entity_poly.type
_entity_poly.pdbx_seq_one_letter_code
_entity_poly.pdbx_strand_id
1 'polypeptide(L)'
;MMLQLICNPRRITSNSFYFATLVLLGLAVAGGTVSAQEPVRLKRADSFLGIHFDFHAGKDCTNVGAHTTPAMIENIINLVHPDYLQIDCKGHPGWSSYPTKVGHPVPGFVGDPLRVWRSVTAKRGVALYMHYSGVADDHACQLPGWAAINADGQPNQRATSLFGSYTDRLLIPQLRELATVYKVDGVWVDGDCWAAVRDYSEPALKAFRAATGIQSVPRKPGEPYWFEFLEFHRDAFRKNLRHEIAEVKKASPAFQFCSNWSFTDHMPEPVSAPVDFLSGDFDPENSVNSARFAARYLVRQGKPWDLMDWSFAMSWKDKKNYGPKTAEQMQREAAVVVALGGGFQVYFKQKRDGSIYDEQMPVMAEVAKFCRERQSLCHHSEPVPQIALLLSTPGHYRKIDSLFGRNNHEANGVLQALVESQQSVEVVGEHQITGRLSQYPLIVVPEWDYLDLQFKKELTDYVRAGGNLLLVGPKTAALFKPELGVELLGKVKPAGSVRIVKEGEFTVRKSESQGGRLDAQSVSFGTLAGTNQTPAASIKSLGRGKIAATYFSLGLDYRDAPSFAVRNFLNELASQMFTNPIVRVEGSADVDVCLMRNKGKLLVNLINTSGQHRTEPITKSIVPIGPLTVSIRQAVKPAKVTLQPSGEVPKFDYAAGVINVTVPQLKIHEVVVVENK
;
A
#
# COMPACT_ATOMS: atom_id res chain seq x y z
N MET A 1 11.59 -38.81 42.86
CA MET A 1 12.68 -39.03 43.79
C MET A 1 13.41 -37.72 43.90
N MET A 2 13.01 -36.89 44.84
CA MET A 2 13.67 -36.56 46.14
C MET A 2 15.08 -36.00 45.94
N LEU A 3 15.56 -34.88 46.47
CA LEU A 3 15.22 -33.95 47.59
C LEU A 3 15.96 -32.61 47.27
N GLN A 4 15.42 -31.43 47.39
CA GLN A 4 15.33 -30.54 48.57
C GLN A 4 16.61 -30.38 49.41
N LEU A 5 17.07 -29.10 49.60
CA LEU A 5 17.23 -28.35 50.84
C LEU A 5 18.13 -27.12 50.60
N ILE A 6 17.64 -25.89 50.70
CA ILE A 6 17.43 -24.98 51.85
C ILE A 6 18.76 -24.68 52.57
N CYS A 7 19.25 -23.38 52.55
CA CYS A 7 19.23 -22.49 53.72
C CYS A 7 20.01 -21.17 53.49
N ASN A 8 19.36 -20.08 53.82
CA ASN A 8 19.83 -18.74 54.12
C ASN A 8 20.10 -18.62 55.67
N PRO A 9 20.44 -17.50 56.27
CA PRO A 9 21.44 -16.39 56.07
C PRO A 9 22.30 -16.16 57.30
N ARG A 10 23.20 -15.15 57.32
CA ARG A 10 23.46 -14.29 58.51
C ARG A 10 24.34 -13.10 58.19
N ARG A 11 23.87 -11.95 58.65
CA ARG A 11 24.62 -10.67 58.83
C ARG A 11 25.67 -10.83 59.92
N ILE A 12 26.76 -10.05 59.84
CA ILE A 12 27.41 -9.42 61.00
C ILE A 12 28.08 -8.10 60.52
N THR A 13 27.92 -7.08 61.32
CA THR A 13 28.39 -5.69 61.29
C THR A 13 29.79 -5.54 61.84
N SER A 14 30.60 -4.57 61.44
CA SER A 14 31.09 -3.40 62.18
C SER A 14 32.54 -3.01 61.93
N ASN A 15 32.70 -1.72 61.68
CA ASN A 15 33.66 -0.72 62.17
C ASN A 15 35.17 -0.78 61.88
N SER A 16 35.59 0.26 61.15
CA SER A 16 36.60 1.28 61.45
C SER A 16 38.05 0.88 61.70
N PHE A 17 38.99 1.40 60.90
CA PHE A 17 39.96 2.41 61.35
C PHE A 17 40.83 2.91 60.17
N TYR A 18 41.19 4.20 60.23
CA TYR A 18 42.02 4.99 59.34
C TYR A 18 43.46 4.48 59.24
N PHE A 19 44.09 4.54 58.05
CA PHE A 19 45.46 4.99 57.87
C PHE A 19 45.65 5.67 56.51
N ALA A 20 46.02 6.92 56.53
CA ALA A 20 46.40 7.72 55.40
C ALA A 20 47.82 7.36 54.92
N THR A 21 47.99 7.03 53.67
CA THR A 21 49.28 7.01 53.01
C THR A 21 49.17 7.77 51.69
N LEU A 22 49.76 8.96 51.63
CA LEU A 22 49.93 9.71 50.37
C LEU A 22 50.90 8.95 49.47
N VAL A 23 50.42 8.53 48.28
CA VAL A 23 51.30 8.18 47.19
C VAL A 23 50.92 9.10 46.02
N LEU A 24 51.80 10.03 45.69
CA LEU A 24 51.76 10.79 44.47
C LEU A 24 52.04 9.84 43.30
N LEU A 25 51.04 9.52 42.52
CA LEU A 25 51.20 8.92 41.20
C LEU A 25 50.79 9.95 40.13
N GLY A 26 51.73 10.27 39.24
CA GLY A 26 51.56 11.16 38.13
C GLY A 26 50.42 10.66 37.20
N LEU A 27 49.42 11.47 36.98
CA LEU A 27 48.41 11.29 35.94
C LEU A 27 49.05 11.53 34.57
N ALA A 28 49.43 10.45 33.90
CA ALA A 28 49.57 10.47 32.46
C ALA A 28 48.13 10.55 31.87
N VAL A 29 47.74 11.73 31.44
CA VAL A 29 46.48 11.92 30.64
C VAL A 29 46.73 11.23 29.31
N ALA A 30 46.38 9.94 29.22
CA ALA A 30 46.16 9.30 27.94
C ALA A 30 44.90 9.97 27.33
N GLY A 31 45.11 10.89 26.40
CA GLY A 31 44.07 11.45 25.56
C GLY A 31 43.43 10.35 24.68
N GLY A 32 42.59 9.52 25.27
CA GLY A 32 41.71 8.69 24.53
C GLY A 32 40.71 9.59 23.81
N THR A 33 40.82 9.69 22.50
CA THR A 33 39.74 10.25 21.68
C THR A 33 38.49 9.41 21.92
N VAL A 34 37.56 9.92 22.72
CA VAL A 34 36.20 9.37 22.81
C VAL A 34 35.65 9.53 21.40
N SER A 35 35.67 8.46 20.63
CA SER A 35 34.97 8.41 19.37
C SER A 35 33.49 8.62 19.72
N ALA A 36 32.94 9.78 19.36
CA ALA A 36 31.53 10.04 19.53
C ALA A 36 30.78 8.92 18.80
N GLN A 37 30.02 8.12 19.55
CA GLN A 37 29.21 7.06 18.97
C GLN A 37 28.22 7.69 17.99
N GLU A 38 28.18 7.18 16.74
CA GLU A 38 27.21 7.68 15.76
C GLU A 38 25.79 7.59 16.32
N PRO A 39 24.94 8.61 16.11
CA PRO A 39 23.54 8.56 16.53
C PRO A 39 22.85 7.34 15.94
N VAL A 40 21.96 6.72 16.71
CA VAL A 40 21.16 5.57 16.26
C VAL A 40 20.22 6.02 15.15
N ARG A 41 20.27 5.36 14.02
CA ARG A 41 19.34 5.55 12.90
C ARG A 41 18.15 4.60 13.02
N LEU A 42 16.94 5.10 12.76
CA LEU A 42 15.73 4.27 12.79
C LEU A 42 15.74 3.25 11.64
N LYS A 43 15.27 2.06 11.93
CA LYS A 43 14.91 1.10 10.88
C LYS A 43 13.61 1.53 10.22
N ARG A 44 13.34 1.04 9.01
CA ARG A 44 12.10 1.37 8.29
C ARG A 44 10.85 0.98 9.10
N ALA A 45 10.92 -0.08 9.88
CA ALA A 45 9.84 -0.51 10.77
C ALA A 45 9.40 0.56 11.78
N ASP A 46 10.33 1.39 12.24
CA ASP A 46 10.09 2.43 13.24
C ASP A 46 9.98 3.83 12.61
N SER A 47 10.22 3.93 11.31
CA SER A 47 10.17 5.18 10.54
C SER A 47 8.75 5.52 10.13
N PHE A 48 8.41 6.80 10.20
CA PHE A 48 7.09 7.33 9.84
C PHE A 48 7.12 8.26 8.64
N LEU A 49 8.16 9.10 8.54
CA LEU A 49 8.26 10.14 7.51
C LEU A 49 9.58 10.03 6.74
N GLY A 50 9.49 9.88 5.43
CA GLY A 50 10.61 9.88 4.52
C GLY A 50 10.50 10.92 3.42
N ILE A 51 11.66 11.32 2.88
CA ILE A 51 11.74 12.14 1.66
C ILE A 51 12.55 11.35 0.63
N HIS A 52 11.99 11.26 -0.56
CA HIS A 52 12.61 10.63 -1.72
C HIS A 52 13.07 11.68 -2.73
N PHE A 53 14.31 11.57 -3.19
CA PHE A 53 14.89 12.38 -4.24
C PHE A 53 15.37 11.49 -5.37
N ASP A 54 14.93 11.80 -6.60
CA ASP A 54 15.29 11.01 -7.77
C ASP A 54 15.37 11.86 -9.02
N PHE A 55 16.30 11.53 -9.92
CA PHE A 55 16.47 12.17 -11.22
C PHE A 55 16.77 11.15 -12.35
N HIS A 56 16.79 9.85 -12.04
CA HIS A 56 17.10 8.79 -12.99
C HIS A 56 18.31 9.14 -13.84
N ALA A 57 19.49 9.16 -13.21
CA ALA A 57 20.75 9.53 -13.84
C ALA A 57 20.97 8.79 -15.16
N GLY A 58 21.49 9.49 -16.15
CA GLY A 58 21.75 8.99 -17.50
C GLY A 58 23.09 9.44 -18.05
N LYS A 59 23.42 8.99 -19.25
CA LYS A 59 24.67 9.36 -19.96
C LYS A 59 24.81 10.85 -20.25
N ASP A 60 23.74 11.62 -20.11
CA ASP A 60 23.69 13.08 -20.24
C ASP A 60 24.21 13.81 -18.97
N CYS A 61 24.37 13.09 -17.86
CA CYS A 61 24.82 13.66 -16.59
C CYS A 61 26.37 13.71 -16.54
N THR A 62 26.93 14.91 -16.59
CA THR A 62 28.39 15.12 -16.70
C THR A 62 29.04 15.86 -15.52
N ASN A 63 28.23 16.30 -14.56
CA ASN A 63 28.67 17.11 -13.42
C ASN A 63 27.95 16.73 -12.11
N VAL A 64 27.57 15.47 -11.95
CA VAL A 64 26.85 14.98 -10.77
C VAL A 64 27.68 15.22 -9.52
N GLY A 65 27.07 15.86 -8.52
CA GLY A 65 27.74 16.25 -7.27
C GLY A 65 28.22 17.70 -7.23
N ALA A 66 28.18 18.47 -8.36
CA ALA A 66 28.68 19.84 -8.39
C ALA A 66 28.05 20.76 -7.33
N HIS A 67 26.78 20.54 -6.99
CA HIS A 67 26.04 21.33 -6.01
C HIS A 67 25.52 20.48 -4.84
N THR A 68 25.94 19.23 -4.73
CA THR A 68 25.64 18.39 -3.57
C THR A 68 26.54 18.75 -2.41
N THR A 69 26.06 19.55 -1.48
CA THR A 69 26.83 20.09 -0.36
C THR A 69 26.28 19.60 0.99
N PRO A 70 27.15 19.52 2.04
CA PRO A 70 26.66 19.24 3.38
C PRO A 70 25.60 20.23 3.86
N ALA A 71 25.73 21.53 3.51
CA ALA A 71 24.78 22.57 3.91
C ALA A 71 23.39 22.35 3.29
N MET A 72 23.31 21.90 2.03
CA MET A 72 22.04 21.54 1.36
C MET A 72 21.32 20.42 2.14
N ILE A 73 22.04 19.36 2.50
CA ILE A 73 21.48 18.21 3.21
C ILE A 73 21.09 18.56 4.64
N GLU A 74 21.93 19.32 5.36
CA GLU A 74 21.62 19.84 6.69
C GLU A 74 20.36 20.71 6.68
N ASN A 75 20.16 21.53 5.67
CA ASN A 75 18.97 22.36 5.52
C ASN A 75 17.70 21.50 5.35
N ILE A 76 17.74 20.45 4.53
CA ILE A 76 16.64 19.49 4.39
C ILE A 76 16.30 18.87 5.75
N ILE A 77 17.30 18.33 6.45
CA ILE A 77 17.10 17.67 7.74
C ILE A 77 16.53 18.63 8.78
N ASN A 78 17.04 19.86 8.82
CA ASN A 78 16.58 20.86 9.79
C ASN A 78 15.15 21.36 9.54
N LEU A 79 14.70 21.43 8.30
CA LEU A 79 13.36 21.89 7.95
C LEU A 79 12.31 20.77 8.03
N VAL A 80 12.67 19.57 7.60
CA VAL A 80 11.72 18.47 7.41
C VAL A 80 11.71 17.49 8.59
N HIS A 81 12.85 17.35 9.31
CA HIS A 81 13.04 16.35 10.35
C HIS A 81 12.65 14.93 9.90
N PRO A 82 13.15 14.42 8.74
CA PRO A 82 12.78 13.12 8.25
C PRO A 82 13.42 12.00 9.08
N ASP A 83 12.76 10.84 9.17
CA ASP A 83 13.33 9.63 9.78
C ASP A 83 14.35 8.99 8.84
N TYR A 84 14.13 9.13 7.54
CA TYR A 84 15.03 8.66 6.51
C TYR A 84 14.99 9.55 5.26
N LEU A 85 16.10 9.54 4.53
CA LEU A 85 16.18 10.04 3.17
C LEU A 85 16.38 8.87 2.22
N GLN A 86 15.75 8.90 1.07
CA GLN A 86 15.94 7.96 -0.03
C GLN A 86 16.39 8.75 -1.25
N ILE A 87 17.53 8.40 -1.84
CA ILE A 87 18.12 9.14 -2.96
C ILE A 87 18.41 8.21 -4.14
N ASP A 88 18.43 8.76 -5.35
CA ASP A 88 18.81 8.03 -6.56
C ASP A 88 20.25 7.50 -6.46
N CYS A 89 20.46 6.25 -6.85
CA CYS A 89 21.79 5.71 -7.07
C CYS A 89 21.93 5.00 -8.42
N LYS A 90 20.83 4.43 -8.96
CA LYS A 90 20.73 3.90 -10.32
C LYS A 90 19.26 3.86 -10.74
N GLY A 91 18.87 4.71 -11.67
CA GLY A 91 17.54 4.70 -12.27
C GLY A 91 17.43 3.73 -13.45
N HIS A 92 16.25 3.70 -14.09
CA HIS A 92 15.96 2.80 -15.24
C HIS A 92 16.90 2.96 -16.45
N PRO A 93 17.50 4.14 -16.73
CA PRO A 93 18.52 4.23 -17.78
C PRO A 93 19.75 3.34 -17.53
N GLY A 94 19.93 2.78 -16.34
CA GLY A 94 21.01 1.87 -15.99
C GLY A 94 22.34 2.54 -15.62
N TRP A 95 22.34 3.87 -15.46
CA TRP A 95 23.52 4.65 -15.07
C TRP A 95 23.48 5.00 -13.59
N SER A 96 24.64 4.90 -12.93
CA SER A 96 24.76 5.19 -11.50
C SER A 96 25.10 6.64 -11.25
N SER A 97 24.39 7.26 -10.30
CA SER A 97 24.58 8.65 -9.86
C SER A 97 25.65 8.81 -8.79
N TYR A 98 26.51 7.80 -8.61
CA TYR A 98 27.68 7.81 -7.74
C TYR A 98 28.85 7.08 -8.41
N PRO A 99 30.12 7.35 -8.05
CA PRO A 99 31.29 6.78 -8.70
C PRO A 99 31.51 5.31 -8.32
N THR A 100 30.56 4.44 -8.70
CA THR A 100 30.60 2.99 -8.47
C THR A 100 31.85 2.33 -9.08
N LYS A 101 32.33 1.27 -8.45
CA LYS A 101 33.39 0.41 -8.98
C LYS A 101 32.84 -0.87 -9.62
N VAL A 102 31.54 -1.10 -9.53
CA VAL A 102 30.87 -2.32 -9.98
C VAL A 102 29.96 -2.06 -11.17
N GLY A 103 29.14 -0.99 -11.10
CA GLY A 103 28.15 -0.67 -12.11
C GLY A 103 28.67 0.28 -13.20
N HIS A 104 27.74 0.95 -13.87
CA HIS A 104 28.00 1.89 -14.94
C HIS A 104 27.83 3.33 -14.41
N PRO A 105 28.91 4.01 -14.00
CA PRO A 105 28.81 5.39 -13.51
C PRO A 105 28.50 6.36 -14.65
N VAL A 106 27.77 7.46 -14.37
CA VAL A 106 27.59 8.54 -15.32
C VAL A 106 28.94 9.11 -15.79
N PRO A 107 29.01 9.79 -16.97
CA PRO A 107 30.27 10.21 -17.55
C PRO A 107 31.10 11.18 -16.70
N GLY A 108 30.47 11.94 -15.78
CA GLY A 108 31.21 12.92 -14.99
C GLY A 108 30.66 13.18 -13.60
N PHE A 109 31.57 13.24 -12.65
CA PHE A 109 31.31 13.58 -11.24
C PHE A 109 32.16 14.77 -10.79
N VAL A 110 31.60 15.53 -9.83
CA VAL A 110 32.35 16.47 -9.00
C VAL A 110 32.38 15.90 -7.58
N GLY A 111 33.46 15.23 -7.26
CA GLY A 111 33.62 14.51 -5.99
C GLY A 111 32.81 13.19 -5.94
N ASP A 112 32.35 12.83 -4.75
CA ASP A 112 31.53 11.66 -4.50
C ASP A 112 30.23 12.10 -3.77
N PRO A 113 29.13 12.37 -4.51
CA PRO A 113 27.90 12.88 -3.91
C PRO A 113 27.28 11.93 -2.91
N LEU A 114 27.37 10.61 -3.12
CA LEU A 114 26.81 9.63 -2.18
C LEU A 114 27.54 9.67 -0.82
N ARG A 115 28.85 9.87 -0.81
CA ARG A 115 29.59 10.06 0.44
C ARG A 115 29.19 11.32 1.18
N VAL A 116 28.87 12.41 0.45
CA VAL A 116 28.36 13.64 1.07
C VAL A 116 27.03 13.36 1.77
N TRP A 117 26.06 12.75 1.05
CA TRP A 117 24.78 12.35 1.64
C TRP A 117 24.97 11.45 2.86
N ARG A 118 25.79 10.39 2.73
CA ARG A 118 26.01 9.42 3.82
C ARG A 118 26.67 10.08 5.06
N SER A 119 27.66 10.95 4.84
CA SER A 119 28.37 11.57 5.96
C SER A 119 27.47 12.47 6.82
N VAL A 120 26.60 13.26 6.16
CA VAL A 120 25.66 14.14 6.86
C VAL A 120 24.56 13.33 7.56
N THR A 121 23.94 12.39 6.84
CA THR A 121 22.85 11.58 7.40
C THR A 121 23.32 10.71 8.57
N ALA A 122 24.54 10.14 8.52
CA ALA A 122 25.11 9.39 9.64
C ALA A 122 25.29 10.29 10.87
N LYS A 123 25.91 11.47 10.68
CA LYS A 123 26.14 12.44 11.76
C LYS A 123 24.83 12.90 12.42
N ARG A 124 23.75 13.00 11.64
CA ARG A 124 22.44 13.47 12.09
C ARG A 124 21.50 12.36 12.59
N GLY A 125 21.91 11.10 12.53
CA GLY A 125 21.06 9.96 12.93
C GLY A 125 19.89 9.71 11.98
N VAL A 126 19.95 10.20 10.74
CA VAL A 126 18.94 9.99 9.70
C VAL A 126 19.34 8.77 8.85
N ALA A 127 18.42 7.84 8.64
CA ALA A 127 18.69 6.69 7.80
C ALA A 127 18.78 7.08 6.31
N LEU A 128 19.62 6.39 5.54
CA LEU A 128 19.83 6.64 4.12
C LEU A 128 19.53 5.39 3.31
N TYR A 129 18.49 5.45 2.48
CA TYR A 129 18.09 4.41 1.55
C TYR A 129 18.42 4.79 0.12
N MET A 130 18.63 3.78 -0.72
CA MET A 130 18.93 3.99 -2.13
C MET A 130 17.71 3.63 -3.00
N HIS A 131 17.35 4.53 -3.91
CA HIS A 131 16.54 4.18 -5.07
C HIS A 131 17.45 3.47 -6.09
N TYR A 132 17.10 2.23 -6.41
CA TYR A 132 17.87 1.39 -7.31
C TYR A 132 16.96 0.68 -8.30
N SER A 133 17.21 0.80 -9.60
CA SER A 133 16.43 0.09 -10.61
C SER A 133 16.90 -1.37 -10.71
N GLY A 134 15.97 -2.30 -10.48
CA GLY A 134 16.19 -3.75 -10.47
C GLY A 134 16.15 -4.38 -11.87
N VAL A 135 15.03 -5.04 -12.20
CA VAL A 135 14.80 -5.69 -13.49
C VAL A 135 14.84 -4.69 -14.65
N ALA A 136 14.33 -3.47 -14.45
CA ALA A 136 14.40 -2.41 -15.44
C ALA A 136 15.81 -1.80 -15.51
N ASP A 137 16.53 -2.05 -16.60
CA ASP A 137 17.87 -1.50 -16.83
C ASP A 137 18.13 -1.37 -18.35
N ASP A 138 17.86 -0.17 -18.89
CA ASP A 138 17.97 0.09 -20.33
C ASP A 138 19.41 -0.12 -20.86
N HIS A 139 20.44 0.17 -20.03
CA HIS A 139 21.83 -0.02 -20.42
C HIS A 139 22.23 -1.50 -20.38
N ALA A 140 21.86 -2.22 -19.32
CA ALA A 140 22.16 -3.64 -19.18
C ALA A 140 21.52 -4.48 -20.29
N CYS A 141 20.32 -4.10 -20.74
CA CYS A 141 19.63 -4.78 -21.84
C CYS A 141 20.37 -4.70 -23.19
N GLN A 142 21.35 -3.79 -23.32
CA GLN A 142 22.20 -3.69 -24.51
C GLN A 142 23.38 -4.67 -24.45
N LEU A 143 23.62 -5.29 -23.29
CA LEU A 143 24.72 -6.24 -23.11
C LEU A 143 24.29 -7.65 -23.52
N PRO A 144 25.17 -8.42 -24.20
CA PRO A 144 24.83 -9.77 -24.68
C PRO A 144 24.35 -10.70 -23.57
N GLY A 145 23.17 -11.29 -23.73
CA GLY A 145 22.60 -12.30 -22.83
C GLY A 145 22.03 -11.76 -21.51
N TRP A 146 21.87 -10.43 -21.36
CA TRP A 146 21.27 -9.84 -20.17
C TRP A 146 19.82 -9.43 -20.35
N ALA A 147 19.38 -9.09 -21.56
CA ALA A 147 17.99 -8.76 -21.83
C ALA A 147 17.10 -10.02 -21.83
N ALA A 148 15.87 -9.88 -21.35
CA ALA A 148 14.81 -10.84 -21.64
C ALA A 148 14.51 -10.86 -23.16
N ILE A 149 14.09 -11.99 -23.69
CA ILE A 149 13.70 -12.14 -25.10
C ILE A 149 12.19 -12.08 -25.21
N ASN A 150 11.68 -11.19 -26.07
CA ASN A 150 10.26 -11.06 -26.33
C ASN A 150 9.70 -12.23 -27.16
N ALA A 151 8.37 -12.34 -27.27
CA ALA A 151 7.71 -13.40 -28.03
C ALA A 151 8.07 -13.43 -29.54
N ASP A 152 8.49 -12.30 -30.11
CA ASP A 152 8.96 -12.16 -31.49
C ASP A 152 10.45 -12.53 -31.67
N GLY A 153 11.13 -12.90 -30.60
CA GLY A 153 12.55 -13.25 -30.59
C GLY A 153 13.50 -12.07 -30.45
N GLN A 154 13.00 -10.83 -30.28
CA GLN A 154 13.85 -9.66 -30.11
C GLN A 154 14.21 -9.44 -28.63
N PRO A 155 15.42 -8.92 -28.33
CA PRO A 155 15.77 -8.51 -27.00
C PRO A 155 14.85 -7.39 -26.48
N ASN A 156 14.41 -7.52 -25.22
CA ASN A 156 13.69 -6.45 -24.55
C ASN A 156 14.62 -5.27 -24.30
N GLN A 157 14.12 -4.05 -24.47
CA GLN A 157 14.94 -2.84 -24.39
C GLN A 157 15.06 -2.31 -22.95
N ARG A 158 14.31 -2.87 -22.00
CA ARG A 158 14.24 -2.41 -20.61
C ARG A 158 14.32 -3.53 -19.58
N ALA A 159 13.67 -4.66 -19.82
CA ALA A 159 13.60 -5.75 -18.87
C ALA A 159 14.79 -6.71 -19.03
N THR A 160 15.56 -6.88 -17.98
CA THR A 160 16.62 -7.90 -17.90
C THR A 160 16.03 -9.29 -17.69
N SER A 161 16.76 -10.32 -18.11
CA SER A 161 16.34 -11.71 -17.97
C SER A 161 16.53 -12.21 -16.53
N LEU A 162 15.47 -12.75 -15.94
CA LEU A 162 15.52 -13.46 -14.65
C LEU A 162 16.25 -14.80 -14.72
N PHE A 163 16.55 -15.27 -15.94
CA PHE A 163 17.27 -16.52 -16.23
C PHE A 163 18.70 -16.27 -16.74
N GLY A 164 19.08 -15.00 -16.84
CA GLY A 164 20.39 -14.55 -17.22
C GLY A 164 21.34 -14.32 -16.05
N SER A 165 22.48 -13.71 -16.33
CA SER A 165 23.51 -13.46 -15.31
C SER A 165 23.50 -12.02 -14.73
N TYR A 166 22.54 -11.18 -15.11
CA TYR A 166 22.47 -9.78 -14.68
C TYR A 166 22.42 -9.64 -13.14
N THR A 167 21.53 -10.40 -12.49
CA THR A 167 21.37 -10.38 -11.04
C THR A 167 22.67 -10.68 -10.32
N ASP A 168 23.39 -11.72 -10.73
CA ASP A 168 24.64 -12.14 -10.07
C ASP A 168 25.86 -11.28 -10.44
N ARG A 169 25.90 -10.72 -11.66
CA ARG A 169 27.06 -9.99 -12.15
C ARG A 169 27.01 -8.48 -11.94
N LEU A 170 25.81 -7.90 -11.79
CA LEU A 170 25.67 -6.47 -11.60
C LEU A 170 24.84 -6.14 -10.34
N LEU A 171 23.58 -6.58 -10.24
CA LEU A 171 22.68 -6.14 -9.19
C LEU A 171 23.21 -6.47 -7.79
N ILE A 172 23.47 -7.75 -7.49
CA ILE A 172 23.96 -8.18 -6.17
C ILE A 172 25.32 -7.55 -5.82
N PRO A 173 26.34 -7.56 -6.72
CA PRO A 173 27.63 -6.90 -6.42
C PRO A 173 27.50 -5.41 -6.14
N GLN A 174 26.64 -4.69 -6.86
CA GLN A 174 26.45 -3.26 -6.66
C GLN A 174 25.69 -2.95 -5.37
N LEU A 175 24.66 -3.72 -5.01
CA LEU A 175 24.00 -3.60 -3.70
C LEU A 175 24.94 -3.94 -2.54
N ARG A 176 25.86 -4.90 -2.71
CA ARG A 176 26.90 -5.17 -1.73
C ARG A 176 27.89 -3.99 -1.59
N GLU A 177 28.25 -3.32 -2.70
CA GLU A 177 29.07 -2.10 -2.65
C GLU A 177 28.37 -1.02 -1.83
N LEU A 178 27.08 -0.76 -2.08
CA LEU A 178 26.29 0.21 -1.32
C LEU A 178 26.22 -0.14 0.17
N ALA A 179 26.00 -1.41 0.49
CA ALA A 179 25.87 -1.89 1.86
C ALA A 179 27.19 -1.87 2.66
N THR A 180 28.32 -2.20 2.02
CA THR A 180 29.60 -2.43 2.73
C THR A 180 30.59 -1.28 2.60
N VAL A 181 30.68 -0.64 1.42
CA VAL A 181 31.60 0.47 1.14
C VAL A 181 31.01 1.81 1.52
N TYR A 182 29.74 2.06 1.11
CA TYR A 182 29.03 3.30 1.44
C TYR A 182 28.28 3.21 2.78
N LYS A 183 28.02 2.00 3.27
CA LYS A 183 27.33 1.73 4.55
C LYS A 183 25.97 2.42 4.64
N VAL A 184 25.23 2.43 3.53
CA VAL A 184 23.84 2.90 3.52
C VAL A 184 22.94 1.91 4.25
N ASP A 185 21.79 2.36 4.73
CA ASP A 185 20.95 1.57 5.63
C ASP A 185 20.05 0.56 4.90
N GLY A 186 19.80 0.79 3.60
CA GLY A 186 19.00 -0.14 2.80
C GLY A 186 18.76 0.33 1.37
N VAL A 187 17.90 -0.41 0.68
CA VAL A 187 17.52 -0.19 -0.70
C VAL A 187 16.00 -0.28 -0.88
N TRP A 188 15.50 0.53 -1.77
CA TRP A 188 14.18 0.44 -2.36
C TRP A 188 14.38 0.17 -3.85
N VAL A 189 14.14 -1.09 -4.26
CA VAL A 189 14.39 -1.54 -5.64
C VAL A 189 13.16 -1.21 -6.47
N ASP A 190 13.32 -0.24 -7.38
CA ASP A 190 12.31 0.10 -8.37
C ASP A 190 12.51 -0.67 -9.67
N GLY A 191 11.52 -0.58 -10.57
CA GLY A 191 11.60 -1.30 -11.84
C GLY A 191 11.81 -2.80 -11.65
N ASP A 192 11.15 -3.37 -10.65
CA ASP A 192 11.35 -4.75 -10.22
C ASP A 192 10.12 -5.60 -10.61
N CYS A 193 9.15 -5.83 -9.72
CA CYS A 193 8.02 -6.70 -10.06
C CYS A 193 7.22 -6.19 -11.28
N TRP A 194 6.99 -4.88 -11.39
CA TRP A 194 6.22 -4.32 -12.50
C TRP A 194 6.97 -4.33 -13.85
N ALA A 195 8.31 -4.41 -13.80
CA ALA A 195 9.15 -4.50 -14.99
C ALA A 195 9.45 -5.95 -15.40
N ALA A 196 9.17 -6.92 -14.54
CA ALA A 196 9.35 -8.33 -14.85
C ALA A 196 8.43 -8.75 -16.01
N VAL A 197 9.00 -9.41 -17.00
CA VAL A 197 8.29 -9.82 -18.22
C VAL A 197 8.47 -11.32 -18.48
N ARG A 198 7.65 -11.85 -19.39
CA ARG A 198 7.87 -13.18 -19.95
C ARG A 198 9.19 -13.20 -20.73
N ASP A 199 9.96 -14.23 -20.56
CA ASP A 199 11.24 -14.40 -21.23
C ASP A 199 11.22 -15.65 -22.13
N TYR A 200 11.48 -15.45 -23.40
CA TYR A 200 11.55 -16.50 -24.42
C TYR A 200 13.00 -16.87 -24.77
N SER A 201 13.97 -16.50 -23.95
CA SER A 201 15.36 -16.92 -24.09
C SER A 201 15.48 -18.45 -23.93
N GLU A 202 16.49 -19.04 -24.56
CA GLU A 202 16.73 -20.51 -24.48
C GLU A 202 16.86 -21.00 -23.02
N PRO A 203 17.58 -20.29 -22.09
CA PRO A 203 17.61 -20.68 -20.68
C PRO A 203 16.21 -20.67 -20.03
N ALA A 204 15.38 -19.67 -20.30
CA ALA A 204 14.02 -19.55 -19.75
C ALA A 204 13.12 -20.68 -20.27
N LEU A 205 13.13 -20.94 -21.56
CA LEU A 205 12.31 -21.99 -22.18
C LEU A 205 12.73 -23.40 -21.73
N LYS A 206 14.03 -23.63 -21.60
CA LYS A 206 14.56 -24.89 -21.02
C LYS A 206 14.08 -25.09 -19.59
N ALA A 207 14.17 -24.05 -18.77
CA ALA A 207 13.71 -24.08 -17.38
C ALA A 207 12.19 -24.29 -17.29
N PHE A 208 11.39 -23.66 -18.15
CA PHE A 208 9.94 -23.85 -18.22
C PHE A 208 9.58 -25.31 -18.51
N ARG A 209 10.16 -25.90 -19.57
CA ARG A 209 9.91 -27.30 -19.93
C ARG A 209 10.31 -28.25 -18.81
N ALA A 210 11.45 -27.99 -18.18
CA ALA A 210 11.93 -28.82 -17.07
C ALA A 210 11.03 -28.74 -15.83
N ALA A 211 10.51 -27.55 -15.51
CA ALA A 211 9.67 -27.33 -14.33
C ALA A 211 8.23 -27.84 -14.52
N THR A 212 7.67 -27.75 -15.72
CA THR A 212 6.25 -27.99 -15.97
C THR A 212 5.96 -29.27 -16.76
N GLY A 213 6.94 -29.81 -17.49
CA GLY A 213 6.76 -30.88 -18.47
C GLY A 213 6.08 -30.42 -19.78
N ILE A 214 5.64 -29.16 -19.85
CA ILE A 214 4.92 -28.60 -21.00
C ILE A 214 5.93 -28.31 -22.13
N GLN A 215 5.73 -28.90 -23.30
CA GLN A 215 6.63 -28.69 -24.46
C GLN A 215 6.20 -27.50 -25.34
N SER A 216 4.88 -27.26 -25.44
CA SER A 216 4.30 -26.16 -26.20
C SER A 216 4.46 -24.87 -25.45
N VAL A 217 5.09 -23.85 -26.03
CA VAL A 217 5.31 -22.54 -25.44
C VAL A 217 4.29 -21.54 -26.02
N PRO A 218 3.37 -21.02 -25.21
CA PRO A 218 2.38 -20.04 -25.68
C PRO A 218 3.04 -18.68 -25.93
N ARG A 219 2.54 -17.92 -26.92
CA ARG A 219 3.08 -16.60 -27.29
C ARG A 219 2.11 -15.44 -27.03
N LYS A 220 0.82 -15.72 -26.89
CA LYS A 220 -0.22 -14.71 -26.69
C LYS A 220 -1.36 -15.21 -25.77
N PRO A 221 -2.13 -14.30 -25.18
CA PRO A 221 -3.32 -14.64 -24.38
C PRO A 221 -4.30 -15.56 -25.16
N GLY A 222 -4.91 -16.50 -24.42
CA GLY A 222 -5.87 -17.46 -24.96
C GLY A 222 -5.25 -18.71 -25.59
N GLU A 223 -3.95 -18.78 -25.80
CA GLU A 223 -3.29 -20.02 -26.19
C GLU A 223 -3.23 -21.02 -25.03
N PRO A 224 -3.21 -22.34 -25.31
CA PRO A 224 -3.06 -23.36 -24.27
C PRO A 224 -1.81 -23.11 -23.41
N TYR A 225 -1.96 -23.31 -22.10
CA TYR A 225 -0.90 -23.14 -21.09
C TYR A 225 -0.41 -21.69 -20.89
N TRP A 226 -1.19 -20.68 -21.35
CA TRP A 226 -0.83 -19.27 -21.14
C TRP A 226 -0.71 -18.92 -19.65
N PHE A 227 -1.66 -19.36 -18.83
CA PHE A 227 -1.65 -19.11 -17.40
C PHE A 227 -0.45 -19.78 -16.71
N GLU A 228 -0.16 -21.04 -17.04
CA GLU A 228 0.97 -21.80 -16.50
C GLU A 228 2.31 -21.15 -16.88
N PHE A 229 2.40 -20.57 -18.08
CA PHE A 229 3.59 -19.86 -18.52
C PHE A 229 3.80 -18.55 -17.75
N LEU A 230 2.72 -17.83 -17.48
CA LEU A 230 2.77 -16.65 -16.62
C LEU A 230 3.17 -17.02 -15.19
N GLU A 231 2.55 -18.05 -14.59
CA GLU A 231 2.87 -18.49 -13.22
C GLU A 231 4.32 -18.95 -13.09
N PHE A 232 4.85 -19.64 -14.08
CA PHE A 232 6.27 -20.02 -14.10
C PHE A 232 7.18 -18.79 -14.02
N HIS A 233 6.88 -17.72 -14.75
CA HIS A 233 7.69 -16.50 -14.72
C HIS A 233 7.48 -15.69 -13.44
N ARG A 234 6.26 -15.66 -12.88
CA ARG A 234 6.00 -15.10 -11.54
C ARG A 234 6.85 -15.80 -10.49
N ASP A 235 6.93 -17.13 -10.58
CA ASP A 235 7.73 -17.94 -9.65
C ASP A 235 9.23 -17.70 -9.82
N ALA A 236 9.69 -17.48 -11.06
CA ALA A 236 11.08 -17.10 -11.33
C ALA A 236 11.40 -15.73 -10.69
N PHE A 237 10.50 -14.75 -10.78
CA PHE A 237 10.68 -13.48 -10.09
C PHE A 237 10.76 -13.65 -8.56
N ARG A 238 9.83 -14.39 -7.95
CA ARG A 238 9.85 -14.68 -6.51
C ARG A 238 11.16 -15.35 -6.06
N LYS A 239 11.70 -16.26 -6.87
CA LYS A 239 12.99 -16.93 -6.62
C LYS A 239 14.15 -15.95 -6.74
N ASN A 240 14.15 -15.09 -7.77
CA ASN A 240 15.17 -14.08 -7.96
C ASN A 240 15.20 -13.09 -6.79
N LEU A 241 14.04 -12.57 -6.38
CA LEU A 241 13.91 -11.66 -5.24
C LEU A 241 14.45 -12.27 -3.92
N ARG A 242 14.15 -13.54 -3.67
CA ARG A 242 14.72 -14.24 -2.50
C ARG A 242 16.24 -14.41 -2.59
N HIS A 243 16.74 -14.71 -3.79
CA HIS A 243 18.17 -14.90 -4.05
C HIS A 243 18.96 -13.61 -3.82
N GLU A 244 18.56 -12.51 -4.43
CA GLU A 244 19.25 -11.22 -4.30
C GLU A 244 19.27 -10.72 -2.85
N ILE A 245 18.13 -10.80 -2.13
CA ILE A 245 18.08 -10.43 -0.70
C ILE A 245 19.03 -11.30 0.12
N ALA A 246 19.02 -12.61 -0.08
CA ALA A 246 19.86 -13.52 0.67
C ALA A 246 21.35 -13.25 0.43
N GLU A 247 21.74 -13.03 -0.83
CA GLU A 247 23.13 -12.77 -1.21
C GLU A 247 23.63 -11.42 -0.69
N VAL A 248 22.82 -10.37 -0.71
CA VAL A 248 23.18 -9.06 -0.14
C VAL A 248 23.31 -9.14 1.38
N LYS A 249 22.34 -9.79 2.05
CA LYS A 249 22.34 -9.92 3.52
C LYS A 249 23.45 -10.81 4.06
N LYS A 250 24.05 -11.72 3.27
CA LYS A 250 25.28 -12.42 3.66
C LYS A 250 26.44 -11.45 3.93
N ALA A 251 26.54 -10.39 3.13
CA ALA A 251 27.59 -9.38 3.31
C ALA A 251 27.23 -8.32 4.36
N SER A 252 25.96 -7.99 4.51
CA SER A 252 25.47 -6.98 5.45
C SER A 252 24.09 -7.40 6.01
N PRO A 253 24.04 -8.17 7.10
CA PRO A 253 22.77 -8.68 7.67
C PRO A 253 21.78 -7.59 8.10
N ALA A 254 22.26 -6.39 8.45
CA ALA A 254 21.46 -5.26 8.88
C ALA A 254 20.88 -4.44 7.69
N PHE A 255 21.33 -4.69 6.46
CA PHE A 255 20.88 -3.98 5.28
C PHE A 255 19.40 -4.27 5.00
N GLN A 256 18.58 -3.22 4.91
CA GLN A 256 17.14 -3.36 4.73
C GLN A 256 16.77 -3.34 3.25
N PHE A 257 15.81 -4.16 2.87
CA PHE A 257 15.44 -4.40 1.48
C PHE A 257 13.93 -4.28 1.27
N CYS A 258 13.55 -3.52 0.25
CA CYS A 258 12.20 -3.48 -0.29
C CYS A 258 12.25 -3.55 -1.81
N SER A 259 11.33 -4.30 -2.42
CA SER A 259 11.06 -4.28 -3.86
C SER A 259 9.77 -3.50 -4.09
N ASN A 260 9.85 -2.43 -4.90
CA ASN A 260 8.72 -1.54 -5.16
C ASN A 260 7.52 -2.32 -5.71
N TRP A 261 6.37 -2.09 -5.11
CA TRP A 261 5.08 -2.72 -5.41
C TRP A 261 5.00 -4.24 -5.21
N SER A 262 6.08 -4.93 -4.85
CA SER A 262 6.00 -6.33 -4.47
C SER A 262 5.15 -6.51 -3.22
N PHE A 263 4.22 -7.48 -3.27
CA PHE A 263 3.27 -7.79 -2.20
C PHE A 263 2.28 -6.66 -1.86
N THR A 264 2.05 -5.75 -2.79
CA THR A 264 1.02 -4.71 -2.73
C THR A 264 -0.17 -5.08 -3.63
N ASP A 265 -1.02 -4.12 -3.97
CA ASP A 265 -2.12 -4.30 -4.93
C ASP A 265 -1.66 -4.56 -6.39
N HIS A 266 -0.37 -4.41 -6.69
CA HIS A 266 0.26 -4.84 -7.94
C HIS A 266 0.65 -6.33 -7.96
N MET A 267 0.97 -6.86 -6.80
CA MET A 267 1.35 -8.25 -6.55
C MET A 267 0.58 -8.75 -5.32
N PRO A 268 -0.76 -8.92 -5.43
CA PRO A 268 -1.63 -9.15 -4.30
C PRO A 268 -1.57 -10.59 -3.83
N GLU A 269 -0.49 -10.94 -3.13
CA GLU A 269 -0.21 -12.27 -2.63
C GLU A 269 0.46 -12.24 -1.25
N PRO A 270 0.59 -13.38 -0.55
CA PRO A 270 1.34 -13.46 0.70
C PRO A 270 2.80 -13.03 0.52
N VAL A 271 3.36 -12.36 1.52
CA VAL A 271 4.77 -11.96 1.51
C VAL A 271 5.65 -13.22 1.53
N SER A 272 6.21 -13.59 0.38
CA SER A 272 6.96 -14.84 0.16
C SER A 272 8.48 -14.65 0.04
N ALA A 273 8.96 -13.41 0.21
CA ALA A 273 10.39 -13.08 0.24
C ALA A 273 10.74 -12.33 1.55
N PRO A 274 12.00 -12.40 2.03
CA PRO A 274 12.40 -11.80 3.31
C PRO A 274 12.67 -10.29 3.20
N VAL A 275 11.75 -9.55 2.53
CA VAL A 275 11.76 -8.09 2.52
C VAL A 275 11.56 -7.54 3.94
N ASP A 276 12.19 -6.39 4.24
CA ASP A 276 12.12 -5.80 5.58
C ASP A 276 10.89 -4.92 5.75
N PHE A 277 10.43 -4.30 4.67
CA PHE A 277 9.24 -3.45 4.63
C PHE A 277 8.58 -3.51 3.26
N LEU A 278 7.34 -3.04 3.16
CA LEU A 278 6.59 -2.90 1.92
C LEU A 278 6.45 -1.41 1.59
N SER A 279 6.48 -1.09 0.32
CA SER A 279 6.34 0.27 -0.18
C SER A 279 5.81 0.28 -1.60
N GLY A 280 5.22 1.39 -2.00
CA GLY A 280 4.73 1.60 -3.36
C GLY A 280 4.42 3.06 -3.62
N ASP A 281 4.24 3.40 -4.90
CA ASP A 281 3.88 4.74 -5.34
C ASP A 281 2.37 4.91 -5.48
N PHE A 282 1.89 6.11 -5.26
CA PHE A 282 0.57 6.52 -5.72
C PHE A 282 0.55 6.68 -7.24
N ASP A 283 -0.65 6.58 -7.81
CA ASP A 283 -0.90 7.08 -9.14
C ASP A 283 -0.90 8.63 -9.10
N PRO A 284 0.04 9.30 -9.75
CA PRO A 284 0.17 10.77 -9.68
C PRO A 284 -0.96 11.53 -10.40
N GLU A 285 -1.81 10.85 -11.17
CA GLU A 285 -2.99 11.44 -11.82
C GLU A 285 -4.24 11.34 -10.94
N ASN A 286 -4.34 10.31 -10.08
CA ASN A 286 -5.47 10.07 -9.18
C ASN A 286 -5.02 9.53 -7.82
N SER A 287 -4.19 10.32 -7.14
CA SER A 287 -3.48 9.91 -5.92
C SER A 287 -4.41 9.50 -4.77
N VAL A 288 -5.51 10.23 -4.54
CA VAL A 288 -6.44 9.92 -3.45
C VAL A 288 -7.03 8.51 -3.59
N ASN A 289 -7.54 8.15 -4.76
CA ASN A 289 -8.17 6.84 -4.95
C ASN A 289 -7.14 5.71 -5.05
N SER A 290 -5.96 5.98 -5.59
CA SER A 290 -4.83 5.04 -5.58
C SER A 290 -4.38 4.74 -4.15
N ALA A 291 -4.17 5.78 -3.33
CA ALA A 291 -3.83 5.63 -1.92
C ALA A 291 -4.92 4.92 -1.11
N ARG A 292 -6.19 5.24 -1.33
CA ARG A 292 -7.35 4.57 -0.69
C ARG A 292 -7.28 3.05 -0.84
N PHE A 293 -6.98 2.56 -2.04
CA PHE A 293 -6.93 1.13 -2.32
C PHE A 293 -5.67 0.47 -1.76
N ALA A 294 -4.50 1.02 -2.11
CA ALA A 294 -3.21 0.44 -1.74
C ALA A 294 -2.99 0.41 -0.22
N ALA A 295 -3.29 1.51 0.50
CA ALA A 295 -3.12 1.57 1.94
C ALA A 295 -4.03 0.58 2.69
N ARG A 296 -5.30 0.43 2.23
CA ARG A 296 -6.24 -0.53 2.83
C ARG A 296 -5.83 -1.99 2.63
N TYR A 297 -5.08 -2.27 1.58
CA TYR A 297 -4.53 -3.62 1.36
C TYR A 297 -3.26 -3.85 2.18
N LEU A 298 -2.34 -2.87 2.21
CA LEU A 298 -1.05 -2.99 2.88
C LEU A 298 -1.17 -3.16 4.39
N VAL A 299 -2.14 -2.51 5.03
CA VAL A 299 -2.31 -2.54 6.49
C VAL A 299 -2.47 -3.96 7.05
N ARG A 300 -2.87 -4.94 6.24
CA ARG A 300 -3.02 -6.35 6.65
C ARG A 300 -1.92 -7.28 6.14
N GLN A 301 -0.89 -6.78 5.46
CA GLN A 301 0.19 -7.62 4.91
C GLN A 301 1.20 -8.13 5.95
N GLY A 302 1.09 -7.69 7.21
CA GLY A 302 1.91 -8.21 8.32
C GLY A 302 3.38 -7.76 8.28
N LYS A 303 3.70 -6.72 7.52
CA LYS A 303 5.02 -6.08 7.46
C LYS A 303 4.88 -4.58 7.74
N PRO A 304 5.94 -3.92 8.24
CA PRO A 304 6.01 -2.47 8.19
C PRO A 304 5.79 -1.97 6.77
N TRP A 305 5.09 -0.87 6.61
CA TRP A 305 4.76 -0.37 5.28
C TRP A 305 4.67 1.14 5.23
N ASP A 306 4.98 1.69 4.09
CA ASP A 306 4.74 3.09 3.73
C ASP A 306 4.24 3.21 2.29
N LEU A 307 3.74 4.39 1.94
CA LEU A 307 3.41 4.73 0.57
C LEU A 307 4.03 6.07 0.19
N MET A 308 4.42 6.19 -1.08
CA MET A 308 5.09 7.35 -1.64
C MET A 308 4.13 8.20 -2.49
N ASP A 309 4.00 9.46 -2.11
CA ASP A 309 3.34 10.49 -2.91
C ASP A 309 4.36 11.20 -3.81
N TRP A 310 3.94 11.57 -5.01
CA TRP A 310 4.74 12.40 -5.90
C TRP A 310 4.38 13.88 -5.70
N SER A 311 5.37 14.73 -5.52
CA SER A 311 5.18 16.18 -5.34
C SER A 311 4.69 16.91 -6.60
N PHE A 312 4.42 16.17 -7.67
CA PHE A 312 3.91 16.66 -8.93
C PHE A 312 2.88 15.68 -9.50
N ALA A 313 1.98 16.19 -10.34
CA ALA A 313 1.00 15.36 -11.04
C ALA A 313 1.39 15.19 -12.51
N MET A 314 1.16 13.98 -13.03
CA MET A 314 1.37 13.68 -14.45
C MET A 314 0.39 12.61 -14.93
N SER A 315 0.06 12.64 -16.22
CA SER A 315 -0.69 11.58 -16.89
C SER A 315 0.26 10.53 -17.46
N TRP A 316 -0.02 9.26 -17.14
CA TRP A 316 0.69 8.13 -17.75
C TRP A 316 0.34 7.93 -19.22
N LYS A 317 -0.91 8.25 -19.59
CA LYS A 317 -1.44 8.03 -20.93
C LYS A 317 -0.76 8.89 -22.00
N ASP A 318 -0.68 10.17 -21.77
CA ASP A 318 -0.16 11.17 -22.73
C ASP A 318 1.17 11.79 -22.29
N LYS A 319 1.75 11.30 -21.21
CA LYS A 319 3.01 11.75 -20.62
C LYS A 319 3.01 13.25 -20.25
N LYS A 320 1.82 13.83 -20.07
CA LYS A 320 1.67 15.23 -19.71
C LYS A 320 2.04 15.46 -18.25
N ASN A 321 2.95 16.39 -18.01
CA ASN A 321 3.26 16.89 -16.68
C ASN A 321 2.34 18.10 -16.39
N TYR A 322 1.53 17.99 -15.32
CA TYR A 322 0.62 19.06 -14.88
C TYR A 322 1.27 20.06 -13.93
N GLY A 323 2.48 19.77 -13.44
CA GLY A 323 3.23 20.63 -12.54
C GLY A 323 3.21 20.19 -11.08
N PRO A 324 3.75 21.03 -10.17
CA PRO A 324 3.85 20.70 -8.75
C PRO A 324 2.48 20.72 -8.07
N LYS A 325 2.30 19.79 -7.11
CA LYS A 325 1.17 19.78 -6.20
C LYS A 325 1.33 20.82 -5.10
N THR A 326 0.20 21.29 -4.55
CA THR A 326 0.21 22.14 -3.36
C THR A 326 0.47 21.33 -2.08
N ALA A 327 0.95 21.97 -1.03
CA ALA A 327 1.10 21.34 0.26
C ALA A 327 -0.24 20.77 0.79
N GLU A 328 -1.35 21.50 0.65
CA GLU A 328 -2.69 21.04 1.06
C GLU A 328 -3.12 19.76 0.31
N GLN A 329 -2.82 19.67 -0.99
CA GLN A 329 -3.10 18.46 -1.76
C GLN A 329 -2.32 17.26 -1.21
N MET A 330 -1.00 17.40 -1.01
CA MET A 330 -0.16 16.34 -0.46
C MET A 330 -0.51 16.00 0.98
N GLN A 331 -0.94 16.96 1.81
CA GLN A 331 -1.45 16.71 3.15
C GLN A 331 -2.72 15.85 3.14
N ARG A 332 -3.64 16.06 2.18
CA ARG A 332 -4.81 15.19 2.00
C ARG A 332 -4.42 13.78 1.58
N GLU A 333 -3.50 13.68 0.63
CA GLU A 333 -2.99 12.39 0.15
C GLU A 333 -2.24 11.63 1.26
N ALA A 334 -1.44 12.35 2.08
CA ALA A 334 -0.85 11.81 3.29
C ALA A 334 -1.90 11.33 4.31
N ALA A 335 -2.98 12.11 4.50
CA ALA A 335 -4.03 11.76 5.46
C ALA A 335 -4.66 10.39 5.17
N VAL A 336 -4.86 10.04 3.88
CA VAL A 336 -5.40 8.73 3.46
C VAL A 336 -4.50 7.57 3.90
N VAL A 337 -3.18 7.77 3.94
CA VAL A 337 -2.20 6.75 4.34
C VAL A 337 -2.04 6.69 5.86
N VAL A 338 -1.77 7.84 6.48
CA VAL A 338 -1.48 7.88 7.92
C VAL A 338 -2.69 7.49 8.77
N ALA A 339 -3.91 7.77 8.29
CA ALA A 339 -5.15 7.33 8.95
C ALA A 339 -5.28 5.81 9.07
N LEU A 340 -4.54 5.04 8.25
CA LEU A 340 -4.50 3.58 8.26
C LEU A 340 -3.23 3.02 8.94
N GLY A 341 -2.44 3.86 9.60
CA GLY A 341 -1.31 3.43 10.42
C GLY A 341 0.02 3.31 9.71
N GLY A 342 0.08 3.56 8.41
CA GLY A 342 1.31 3.47 7.60
C GLY A 342 2.27 4.63 7.77
N GLY A 343 3.50 4.43 7.31
CA GLY A 343 4.47 5.49 7.06
C GLY A 343 4.15 6.23 5.76
N PHE A 344 4.73 7.40 5.61
CA PHE A 344 4.52 8.25 4.45
C PHE A 344 5.84 8.80 3.92
N GLN A 345 6.02 8.79 2.61
CA GLN A 345 7.15 9.47 1.97
C GLN A 345 6.68 10.33 0.81
N VAL A 346 7.48 11.36 0.48
CA VAL A 346 7.21 12.27 -0.64
C VAL A 346 8.39 12.25 -1.60
N TYR A 347 8.10 12.05 -2.87
CA TYR A 347 9.07 12.13 -3.95
C TYR A 347 9.16 13.54 -4.51
N PHE A 348 10.37 14.09 -4.47
CA PHE A 348 10.75 15.37 -5.10
C PHE A 348 11.82 15.13 -6.17
N LYS A 349 11.60 15.69 -7.36
CA LYS A 349 12.60 15.62 -8.43
C LYS A 349 13.89 16.32 -8.04
N GLN A 350 15.03 15.76 -8.47
CA GLN A 350 16.32 16.41 -8.42
C GLN A 350 16.68 17.04 -9.77
N LYS A 351 17.64 17.96 -9.75
CA LYS A 351 18.31 18.48 -10.95
C LYS A 351 19.23 17.40 -11.53
N ARG A 352 19.66 17.56 -12.79
CA ARG A 352 20.51 16.58 -13.48
C ARG A 352 21.93 16.46 -12.89
N ASP A 353 22.34 17.37 -12.03
CA ASP A 353 23.56 17.31 -11.23
C ASP A 353 23.37 16.65 -9.85
N GLY A 354 22.17 16.14 -9.55
CA GLY A 354 21.82 15.52 -8.30
C GLY A 354 21.52 16.49 -7.15
N SER A 355 21.52 17.81 -7.40
CA SER A 355 21.06 18.81 -6.42
C SER A 355 19.54 18.93 -6.40
N ILE A 356 19.01 19.57 -5.36
CA ILE A 356 17.56 19.77 -5.17
C ILE A 356 17.09 21.13 -5.72
N TYR A 357 15.78 21.30 -5.80
CA TYR A 357 15.12 22.57 -6.07
C TYR A 357 14.76 23.25 -4.75
N ASP A 358 15.40 24.38 -4.43
CA ASP A 358 15.24 25.06 -3.13
C ASP A 358 13.80 25.53 -2.87
N GLU A 359 13.05 25.86 -3.93
CA GLU A 359 11.63 26.25 -3.87
C GLU A 359 10.70 25.15 -3.37
N GLN A 360 11.14 23.88 -3.34
CA GLN A 360 10.38 22.78 -2.81
C GLN A 360 10.47 22.68 -1.27
N MET A 361 11.44 23.31 -0.65
CA MET A 361 11.71 23.20 0.79
C MET A 361 10.54 23.66 1.68
N PRO A 362 9.86 24.78 1.42
CA PRO A 362 8.68 25.17 2.22
C PRO A 362 7.55 24.13 2.16
N VAL A 363 7.30 23.58 0.96
CA VAL A 363 6.28 22.53 0.77
C VAL A 363 6.63 21.26 1.54
N MET A 364 7.90 20.83 1.51
CA MET A 364 8.39 19.70 2.31
C MET A 364 8.14 19.92 3.80
N ALA A 365 8.43 21.11 4.32
CA ALA A 365 8.25 21.46 5.73
C ALA A 365 6.77 21.44 6.16
N GLU A 366 5.88 21.97 5.33
CA GLU A 366 4.43 22.00 5.61
C GLU A 366 3.83 20.59 5.65
N VAL A 367 4.19 19.71 4.70
CA VAL A 367 3.74 18.32 4.67
C VAL A 367 4.30 17.54 5.87
N ALA A 368 5.59 17.75 6.19
CA ALA A 368 6.23 17.11 7.33
C ALA A 368 5.55 17.49 8.65
N LYS A 369 5.29 18.76 8.87
CA LYS A 369 4.57 19.27 10.06
C LYS A 369 3.20 18.58 10.17
N PHE A 370 2.42 18.56 9.09
CA PHE A 370 1.11 17.90 9.06
C PHE A 370 1.19 16.42 9.46
N CYS A 371 2.16 15.69 8.94
CA CYS A 371 2.37 14.28 9.27
C CYS A 371 2.77 14.10 10.74
N ARG A 372 3.74 14.89 11.24
CA ARG A 372 4.24 14.78 12.63
C ARG A 372 3.17 15.05 13.68
N GLU A 373 2.26 15.99 13.45
CA GLU A 373 1.11 16.25 14.35
C GLU A 373 0.20 15.02 14.53
N ARG A 374 0.20 14.09 13.61
CA ARG A 374 -0.64 12.88 13.57
C ARG A 374 0.08 11.60 13.98
N GLN A 375 1.41 11.61 13.98
CA GLN A 375 2.23 10.40 14.16
C GLN A 375 1.90 9.64 15.44
N SER A 376 1.82 10.31 16.59
CA SER A 376 1.64 9.65 17.88
C SER A 376 0.33 8.86 18.02
N LEU A 377 -0.70 9.28 17.26
CA LEU A 377 -2.01 8.65 17.26
C LEU A 377 -2.14 7.60 16.13
N CYS A 378 -1.70 7.97 14.94
CA CYS A 378 -2.00 7.19 13.76
C CYS A 378 -0.96 6.11 13.48
N HIS A 379 0.35 6.40 13.63
CA HIS A 379 1.39 5.43 13.29
C HIS A 379 1.25 4.13 14.09
N HIS A 380 1.32 2.99 13.39
CA HIS A 380 1.07 1.66 13.94
C HIS A 380 -0.33 1.43 14.54
N SER A 381 -1.32 2.25 14.16
CA SER A 381 -2.70 1.92 14.49
C SER A 381 -3.19 0.70 13.67
N GLU A 382 -4.11 -0.06 14.25
CA GLU A 382 -4.66 -1.28 13.64
C GLU A 382 -6.12 -1.07 13.27
N PRO A 383 -6.59 -1.55 12.08
CA PRO A 383 -7.99 -1.41 11.69
C PRO A 383 -8.91 -2.27 12.55
N VAL A 384 -10.08 -1.70 12.84
CA VAL A 384 -11.19 -2.41 13.49
C VAL A 384 -12.10 -2.99 12.41
N PRO A 385 -12.20 -4.31 12.28
CA PRO A 385 -12.94 -4.94 11.19
C PRO A 385 -14.42 -4.52 11.14
N GLN A 386 -14.85 -4.03 9.98
CA GLN A 386 -16.24 -3.70 9.67
C GLN A 386 -16.65 -4.37 8.36
N ILE A 387 -16.19 -3.86 7.23
CA ILE A 387 -16.41 -4.41 5.90
C ILE A 387 -15.08 -4.85 5.31
N ALA A 388 -15.02 -6.09 4.84
CA ALA A 388 -13.92 -6.59 4.03
C ALA A 388 -14.29 -6.54 2.56
N LEU A 389 -13.49 -5.89 1.72
CA LEU A 389 -13.57 -5.94 0.26
C LEU A 389 -12.48 -6.89 -0.25
N LEU A 390 -12.86 -7.96 -0.94
CA LEU A 390 -11.92 -8.98 -1.40
C LEU A 390 -11.11 -8.54 -2.61
N LEU A 391 -9.80 -8.53 -2.50
CA LEU A 391 -8.86 -8.51 -3.64
C LEU A 391 -8.37 -9.94 -3.86
N SER A 392 -9.05 -10.67 -4.73
CA SER A 392 -8.75 -12.09 -4.96
C SER A 392 -7.42 -12.27 -5.70
N THR A 393 -6.44 -12.89 -5.06
CA THR A 393 -5.15 -13.25 -5.69
C THR A 393 -5.34 -14.14 -6.93
N PRO A 394 -6.04 -15.29 -6.86
CA PRO A 394 -6.20 -16.14 -8.02
C PRO A 394 -7.11 -15.52 -9.10
N GLY A 395 -8.11 -14.72 -8.71
CA GLY A 395 -8.94 -13.96 -9.63
C GLY A 395 -8.13 -12.88 -10.36
N HIS A 396 -7.31 -12.14 -9.62
CA HIS A 396 -6.42 -11.12 -10.16
C HIS A 396 -5.46 -11.67 -11.22
N TYR A 397 -4.72 -12.72 -10.88
CA TYR A 397 -3.73 -13.30 -11.81
C TYR A 397 -4.33 -13.96 -13.05
N ARG A 398 -5.63 -14.30 -13.04
CA ARG A 398 -6.35 -14.76 -14.23
C ARG A 398 -6.87 -13.64 -15.14
N LYS A 399 -6.99 -12.43 -14.59
CA LYS A 399 -7.45 -11.25 -15.35
C LYS A 399 -6.32 -10.48 -16.03
N ILE A 400 -5.05 -10.64 -15.61
CA ILE A 400 -3.93 -9.88 -16.16
C ILE A 400 -3.11 -10.72 -17.14
N ASP A 401 -2.67 -10.09 -18.24
CA ASP A 401 -1.77 -10.66 -19.23
C ASP A 401 -0.29 -10.32 -18.99
N SER A 402 0.01 -9.46 -18.00
CA SER A 402 1.34 -9.21 -17.47
C SER A 402 1.67 -10.19 -16.35
N LEU A 403 2.92 -10.21 -15.89
CA LEU A 403 3.29 -11.00 -14.72
C LEU A 403 2.69 -10.38 -13.47
N PHE A 404 2.88 -9.08 -13.29
CA PHE A 404 2.36 -8.29 -12.17
C PHE A 404 1.80 -6.97 -12.70
N GLY A 405 1.01 -6.28 -11.89
CA GLY A 405 0.42 -5.00 -12.25
C GLY A 405 -0.99 -4.84 -11.70
N ARG A 406 -1.52 -3.64 -11.73
CA ARG A 406 -2.90 -3.37 -11.29
C ARG A 406 -3.90 -3.80 -12.34
N ASN A 407 -4.89 -4.57 -11.93
CA ASN A 407 -6.14 -4.79 -12.65
C ASN A 407 -7.29 -4.89 -11.66
N ASN A 408 -7.41 -3.86 -10.81
CA ASN A 408 -8.38 -3.77 -9.73
C ASN A 408 -9.41 -2.67 -9.98
N HIS A 409 -9.64 -2.31 -11.23
CA HIS A 409 -10.49 -1.17 -11.63
C HIS A 409 -11.91 -1.30 -11.12
N GLU A 410 -12.53 -2.48 -11.28
CA GLU A 410 -13.89 -2.77 -10.83
C GLU A 410 -13.94 -2.77 -9.29
N ALA A 411 -13.00 -3.46 -8.65
CA ALA A 411 -12.91 -3.51 -7.19
C ALA A 411 -12.67 -2.12 -6.59
N ASN A 412 -11.87 -1.27 -7.25
CA ASN A 412 -11.63 0.11 -6.83
C ASN A 412 -12.91 0.96 -6.91
N GLY A 413 -13.73 0.81 -7.96
CA GLY A 413 -15.02 1.52 -8.04
C GLY A 413 -16.00 1.06 -6.96
N VAL A 414 -16.06 -0.24 -6.65
CA VAL A 414 -16.87 -0.75 -5.54
C VAL A 414 -16.37 -0.21 -4.20
N LEU A 415 -15.05 -0.16 -3.97
CA LEU A 415 -14.45 0.47 -2.79
C LEU A 415 -14.87 1.93 -2.68
N GLN A 416 -14.74 2.70 -3.76
CA GLN A 416 -15.10 4.12 -3.76
C GLN A 416 -16.56 4.33 -3.41
N ALA A 417 -17.49 3.54 -3.96
CA ALA A 417 -18.90 3.62 -3.64
C ALA A 417 -19.19 3.35 -2.15
N LEU A 418 -18.47 2.40 -1.54
CA LEU A 418 -18.60 2.09 -0.11
C LEU A 418 -18.02 3.17 0.78
N VAL A 419 -16.78 3.65 0.52
CA VAL A 419 -16.14 4.67 1.36
C VAL A 419 -16.81 6.04 1.26
N GLU A 420 -17.36 6.37 0.08
CA GLU A 420 -18.19 7.58 -0.13
C GLU A 420 -19.62 7.45 0.44
N SER A 421 -19.96 6.29 0.96
CA SER A 421 -21.11 6.05 1.83
C SER A 421 -20.69 5.99 3.32
N GLN A 422 -19.53 6.54 3.67
CA GLN A 422 -18.93 6.61 5.01
C GLN A 422 -18.74 5.24 5.68
N GLN A 423 -18.61 4.17 4.88
CA GLN A 423 -18.30 2.84 5.40
C GLN A 423 -16.80 2.70 5.68
N SER A 424 -16.46 2.15 6.85
CA SER A 424 -15.08 1.75 7.15
C SER A 424 -14.78 0.40 6.49
N VAL A 425 -13.94 0.42 5.47
CA VAL A 425 -13.65 -0.74 4.60
C VAL A 425 -12.18 -1.10 4.67
N GLU A 426 -11.87 -2.40 4.76
CA GLU A 426 -10.54 -2.96 4.53
C GLU A 426 -10.51 -3.65 3.17
N VAL A 427 -9.40 -3.56 2.43
CA VAL A 427 -9.15 -4.37 1.23
C VAL A 427 -8.29 -5.54 1.64
N VAL A 428 -8.74 -6.76 1.38
CA VAL A 428 -8.09 -7.97 1.89
C VAL A 428 -7.96 -9.06 0.82
N GLY A 429 -6.81 -9.73 0.79
CA GLY A 429 -6.64 -10.96 0.01
C GLY A 429 -7.11 -12.19 0.80
N GLU A 430 -7.28 -13.33 0.12
CA GLU A 430 -7.67 -14.59 0.75
C GLU A 430 -6.75 -14.95 1.92
N HIS A 431 -5.44 -14.82 1.75
CA HIS A 431 -4.43 -15.15 2.76
C HIS A 431 -4.50 -14.26 4.02
N GLN A 432 -5.05 -13.06 3.90
CA GLN A 432 -5.20 -12.13 5.02
C GLN A 432 -6.46 -12.38 5.82
N ILE A 433 -7.47 -13.03 5.23
CA ILE A 433 -8.80 -13.17 5.83
C ILE A 433 -9.13 -14.63 6.19
N THR A 434 -8.52 -15.63 5.55
CA THR A 434 -8.68 -17.05 5.91
C THR A 434 -8.43 -17.29 7.40
N GLY A 435 -9.34 -18.00 8.06
CA GLY A 435 -9.34 -18.21 9.52
C GLY A 435 -9.84 -17.01 10.34
N ARG A 436 -10.18 -15.88 9.71
CA ARG A 436 -10.63 -14.65 10.37
C ARG A 436 -11.93 -14.08 9.82
N LEU A 437 -12.61 -14.78 8.90
CA LEU A 437 -13.84 -14.30 8.26
C LEU A 437 -14.89 -13.83 9.28
N SER A 438 -15.03 -14.53 10.41
CA SER A 438 -15.98 -14.20 11.49
C SER A 438 -15.74 -12.86 12.17
N GLN A 439 -14.57 -12.23 11.98
CA GLN A 439 -14.28 -10.90 12.50
C GLN A 439 -14.99 -9.80 11.70
N TYR A 440 -15.39 -10.08 10.47
CA TYR A 440 -16.05 -9.12 9.61
C TYR A 440 -17.57 -9.35 9.59
N PRO A 441 -18.37 -8.34 9.96
CA PRO A 441 -19.83 -8.43 9.83
C PRO A 441 -20.31 -8.56 8.40
N LEU A 442 -19.56 -7.99 7.43
CA LEU A 442 -19.86 -8.04 6.00
C LEU A 442 -18.59 -8.27 5.19
N ILE A 443 -18.63 -9.23 4.27
CA ILE A 443 -17.62 -9.44 3.24
C ILE A 443 -18.23 -9.09 1.88
N VAL A 444 -17.53 -8.29 1.08
CA VAL A 444 -17.90 -7.90 -0.27
C VAL A 444 -16.95 -8.51 -1.28
N VAL A 445 -17.46 -9.25 -2.24
CA VAL A 445 -16.69 -9.83 -3.36
C VAL A 445 -17.02 -9.01 -4.62
N PRO A 446 -16.07 -8.12 -5.05
CA PRO A 446 -16.32 -7.19 -6.14
C PRO A 446 -15.94 -7.78 -7.50
N GLU A 447 -16.90 -8.12 -8.33
CA GLU A 447 -16.75 -8.44 -9.77
C GLU A 447 -15.65 -9.43 -10.15
N TRP A 448 -15.30 -10.36 -9.25
CA TRP A 448 -14.42 -11.49 -9.54
C TRP A 448 -15.20 -12.60 -10.24
N ASP A 449 -14.64 -13.12 -11.34
CA ASP A 449 -15.20 -14.24 -12.11
C ASP A 449 -14.58 -15.60 -11.74
N TYR A 450 -13.57 -15.58 -10.86
CA TYR A 450 -12.91 -16.75 -10.34
C TYR A 450 -12.58 -16.60 -8.85
N LEU A 451 -12.84 -17.64 -8.09
CA LEU A 451 -12.39 -17.85 -6.72
C LEU A 451 -11.91 -19.30 -6.58
N ASP A 452 -10.92 -19.50 -5.72
CA ASP A 452 -10.53 -20.86 -5.33
C ASP A 452 -11.70 -21.60 -4.68
N LEU A 453 -11.85 -22.90 -5.01
CA LEU A 453 -12.99 -23.70 -4.54
C LEU A 453 -13.02 -23.85 -3.02
N GLN A 454 -11.86 -23.98 -2.39
CA GLN A 454 -11.78 -24.07 -0.93
C GLN A 454 -12.19 -22.75 -0.29
N PHE A 455 -11.69 -21.62 -0.79
CA PHE A 455 -12.05 -20.31 -0.27
C PHE A 455 -13.54 -19.97 -0.50
N LYS A 456 -14.10 -20.35 -1.66
CA LYS A 456 -15.54 -20.26 -1.91
C LYS A 456 -16.35 -21.03 -0.87
N LYS A 457 -15.90 -22.24 -0.51
CA LYS A 457 -16.53 -23.04 0.56
C LYS A 457 -16.42 -22.32 1.91
N GLU A 458 -15.28 -21.75 2.25
CA GLU A 458 -15.09 -20.99 3.49
C GLU A 458 -16.05 -19.78 3.57
N LEU A 459 -16.25 -19.05 2.47
CA LEU A 459 -17.22 -17.96 2.39
C LEU A 459 -18.66 -18.47 2.61
N THR A 460 -19.02 -19.60 2.01
CA THR A 460 -20.34 -20.21 2.20
C THR A 460 -20.57 -20.64 3.65
N ASP A 461 -19.58 -21.27 4.27
CA ASP A 461 -19.65 -21.70 5.65
C ASP A 461 -19.69 -20.51 6.63
N TYR A 462 -18.96 -19.43 6.33
CA TYR A 462 -19.03 -18.17 7.06
C TYR A 462 -20.45 -17.59 7.06
N VAL A 463 -21.15 -17.59 5.92
CA VAL A 463 -22.54 -17.12 5.85
C VAL A 463 -23.45 -18.02 6.69
N ARG A 464 -23.34 -19.34 6.54
CA ARG A 464 -24.14 -20.29 7.35
C ARG A 464 -23.93 -20.11 8.84
N ALA A 465 -22.73 -19.69 9.25
CA ALA A 465 -22.37 -19.42 10.64
C ALA A 465 -22.83 -18.04 11.17
N GLY A 466 -23.43 -17.19 10.34
CA GLY A 466 -24.03 -15.91 10.74
C GLY A 466 -23.34 -14.66 10.17
N GLY A 467 -22.34 -14.83 9.33
CA GLY A 467 -21.74 -13.73 8.57
C GLY A 467 -22.59 -13.29 7.38
N ASN A 468 -22.26 -12.15 6.76
CA ASN A 468 -23.00 -11.66 5.60
C ASN A 468 -22.06 -11.48 4.40
N LEU A 469 -22.53 -11.92 3.21
CA LEU A 469 -21.76 -11.92 1.98
C LEU A 469 -22.50 -11.14 0.89
N LEU A 470 -21.85 -10.08 0.36
CA LEU A 470 -22.35 -9.30 -0.76
C LEU A 470 -21.49 -9.57 -2.00
N LEU A 471 -22.11 -10.08 -3.05
CA LEU A 471 -21.51 -10.39 -4.33
C LEU A 471 -21.86 -9.28 -5.33
N VAL A 472 -20.88 -8.63 -5.93
CA VAL A 472 -21.11 -7.57 -6.91
C VAL A 472 -20.79 -8.10 -8.30
N GLY A 473 -21.77 -7.98 -9.22
CA GLY A 473 -21.63 -8.34 -10.62
C GLY A 473 -22.15 -9.75 -10.99
N PRO A 474 -22.61 -9.91 -12.24
CA PRO A 474 -23.27 -11.14 -12.70
C PRO A 474 -22.35 -12.35 -12.71
N LYS A 475 -21.05 -12.18 -13.02
CA LYS A 475 -20.05 -13.27 -13.03
C LYS A 475 -19.77 -13.76 -11.62
N THR A 476 -19.66 -12.83 -10.66
CA THR A 476 -19.48 -13.19 -9.24
C THR A 476 -20.73 -13.89 -8.69
N ALA A 477 -21.92 -13.41 -9.01
CA ALA A 477 -23.19 -14.07 -8.65
C ALA A 477 -23.26 -15.51 -9.21
N ALA A 478 -22.73 -15.72 -10.43
CA ALA A 478 -22.72 -17.03 -11.07
C ALA A 478 -21.90 -18.09 -10.29
N LEU A 479 -20.90 -17.66 -9.50
CA LEU A 479 -20.13 -18.56 -8.65
C LEU A 479 -20.95 -19.14 -7.48
N PHE A 480 -22.04 -18.48 -7.06
CA PHE A 480 -22.83 -18.80 -5.88
C PHE A 480 -24.34 -19.03 -6.20
N LYS A 481 -24.66 -19.47 -7.42
CA LYS A 481 -26.06 -19.71 -7.83
C LYS A 481 -26.89 -20.54 -6.85
N PRO A 482 -26.41 -21.69 -6.33
CA PRO A 482 -27.17 -22.49 -5.38
C PRO A 482 -27.42 -21.75 -4.06
N GLU A 483 -26.43 -21.07 -3.56
CA GLU A 483 -26.49 -20.32 -2.29
C GLU A 483 -27.45 -19.12 -2.40
N LEU A 484 -27.45 -18.45 -3.55
CA LEU A 484 -28.36 -17.33 -3.86
C LEU A 484 -29.79 -17.78 -4.18
N GLY A 485 -30.01 -19.05 -4.52
CA GLY A 485 -31.31 -19.53 -4.99
C GLY A 485 -31.74 -18.85 -6.29
N VAL A 486 -30.81 -18.67 -7.22
CA VAL A 486 -31.06 -18.01 -8.50
C VAL A 486 -30.76 -18.95 -9.68
N GLU A 487 -31.70 -18.98 -10.62
CA GLU A 487 -31.51 -19.51 -11.96
C GLU A 487 -31.09 -18.35 -12.88
N LEU A 488 -29.84 -18.31 -13.33
CA LEU A 488 -29.36 -17.30 -14.26
C LEU A 488 -29.81 -17.61 -15.68
N LEU A 489 -30.37 -16.62 -16.38
CA LEU A 489 -30.98 -16.74 -17.68
C LEU A 489 -30.05 -16.24 -18.80
N GLY A 490 -29.83 -17.08 -19.81
CA GLY A 490 -28.98 -16.73 -20.95
C GLY A 490 -27.51 -16.53 -20.58
N LYS A 491 -26.78 -15.83 -21.44
CA LYS A 491 -25.38 -15.44 -21.21
C LYS A 491 -25.30 -14.06 -20.57
N VAL A 492 -24.19 -13.76 -19.92
CA VAL A 492 -23.84 -12.39 -19.47
C VAL A 492 -23.86 -11.48 -20.70
N LYS A 493 -24.64 -10.42 -20.66
CA LYS A 493 -24.64 -9.37 -21.68
C LYS A 493 -23.34 -8.56 -21.55
N PRO A 494 -22.69 -8.22 -22.68
CA PRO A 494 -21.48 -7.42 -22.65
C PRO A 494 -21.74 -6.04 -22.05
N ALA A 495 -20.65 -5.39 -21.61
CA ALA A 495 -20.73 -4.07 -21.00
C ALA A 495 -21.45 -3.04 -21.88
N GLY A 496 -22.44 -2.39 -21.29
CA GLY A 496 -23.28 -1.39 -21.93
C GLY A 496 -24.11 -0.61 -20.91
N SER A 497 -25.12 0.11 -21.37
CA SER A 497 -26.02 0.84 -20.49
C SER A 497 -27.10 -0.11 -19.94
N VAL A 498 -27.16 -0.22 -18.60
CA VAL A 498 -28.16 -1.01 -17.89
C VAL A 498 -29.01 -0.06 -17.04
N ARG A 499 -30.33 -0.12 -17.21
CA ARG A 499 -31.29 0.67 -16.44
C ARG A 499 -31.81 -0.16 -15.27
N ILE A 500 -31.80 0.44 -14.09
CA ILE A 500 -32.25 -0.16 -12.84
C ILE A 500 -33.44 0.61 -12.32
N VAL A 501 -34.46 -0.11 -11.87
CA VAL A 501 -35.67 0.45 -11.25
C VAL A 501 -35.70 0.05 -9.77
N LYS A 502 -35.60 1.04 -8.87
CA LYS A 502 -35.81 0.92 -7.43
C LYS A 502 -36.10 2.31 -6.85
N GLU A 503 -37.34 2.54 -6.42
CA GLU A 503 -37.76 3.87 -5.92
C GLU A 503 -37.52 5.02 -6.92
N GLY A 504 -37.41 4.68 -8.21
CA GLY A 504 -36.97 5.53 -9.31
C GLY A 504 -36.17 4.72 -10.31
N GLU A 505 -35.79 5.34 -11.43
CA GLU A 505 -34.97 4.72 -12.46
C GLU A 505 -33.62 5.43 -12.54
N PHE A 506 -32.55 4.63 -12.65
CA PHE A 506 -31.18 5.13 -12.90
C PHE A 506 -30.43 4.22 -13.88
N THR A 507 -29.37 4.75 -14.48
CA THR A 507 -28.57 4.05 -15.48
C THR A 507 -27.13 3.84 -15.01
N VAL A 508 -26.62 2.61 -15.19
CA VAL A 508 -25.21 2.24 -15.10
C VAL A 508 -24.67 2.04 -16.50
N ARG A 509 -23.66 2.79 -16.93
CA ARG A 509 -23.28 2.92 -18.35
C ARG A 509 -22.34 1.84 -18.85
N LYS A 510 -21.34 1.46 -18.04
CA LYS A 510 -20.32 0.46 -18.38
C LYS A 510 -20.57 -0.83 -17.61
N SER A 511 -21.77 -1.43 -17.79
CA SER A 511 -22.25 -2.52 -16.96
C SER A 511 -22.49 -3.79 -17.78
N GLU A 512 -21.89 -4.89 -17.37
CA GLU A 512 -22.32 -6.23 -17.74
C GLU A 512 -23.60 -6.56 -16.96
N SER A 513 -24.50 -7.34 -17.53
CA SER A 513 -25.72 -7.77 -16.82
C SER A 513 -26.16 -9.16 -17.24
N GLN A 514 -26.88 -9.83 -16.34
CA GLN A 514 -27.51 -11.12 -16.62
C GLN A 514 -28.86 -11.22 -15.94
N GLY A 515 -29.87 -11.66 -16.67
CA GLY A 515 -31.19 -11.92 -16.10
C GLY A 515 -31.16 -13.11 -15.15
N GLY A 516 -32.14 -13.16 -14.25
CA GLY A 516 -32.29 -14.27 -13.31
C GLY A 516 -33.74 -14.48 -12.87
N ARG A 517 -34.04 -15.69 -12.44
CA ARG A 517 -35.25 -16.06 -11.73
C ARG A 517 -34.91 -16.50 -10.33
N LEU A 518 -35.56 -15.88 -9.34
CA LEU A 518 -35.30 -16.20 -7.91
C LEU A 518 -36.21 -17.34 -7.46
N ASP A 519 -35.71 -18.14 -6.52
CA ASP A 519 -36.52 -19.09 -5.77
C ASP A 519 -37.46 -18.35 -4.77
N ALA A 520 -38.36 -19.08 -4.15
CA ALA A 520 -39.35 -18.53 -3.21
C ALA A 520 -38.75 -17.97 -1.90
N GLN A 521 -37.47 -18.28 -1.60
CA GLN A 521 -36.80 -17.81 -0.39
C GLN A 521 -35.94 -16.57 -0.61
N SER A 522 -35.71 -16.20 -1.87
CA SER A 522 -34.90 -15.06 -2.27
C SER A 522 -35.75 -13.82 -2.51
N VAL A 523 -35.35 -12.69 -1.95
CA VAL A 523 -36.07 -11.42 -2.05
C VAL A 523 -35.39 -10.55 -3.10
N SER A 524 -36.17 -10.05 -4.07
CA SER A 524 -35.69 -9.11 -5.08
C SER A 524 -35.40 -7.73 -4.48
N PHE A 525 -34.29 -7.14 -4.93
CA PHE A 525 -33.87 -5.78 -4.57
C PHE A 525 -33.68 -4.95 -5.85
N GLY A 526 -34.79 -4.28 -6.28
CA GLY A 526 -34.88 -3.61 -7.56
C GLY A 526 -34.96 -4.56 -8.76
N THR A 527 -35.22 -4.00 -9.94
CA THR A 527 -35.39 -4.75 -11.21
C THR A 527 -34.55 -4.16 -12.33
N LEU A 528 -34.13 -4.98 -13.28
CA LEU A 528 -33.55 -4.54 -14.54
C LEU A 528 -34.67 -4.06 -15.46
N ALA A 529 -34.62 -2.81 -15.93
CA ALA A 529 -35.65 -2.22 -16.78
C ALA A 529 -35.71 -2.90 -18.17
N GLY A 530 -36.92 -3.00 -18.71
CA GLY A 530 -37.14 -3.60 -20.05
C GLY A 530 -36.97 -5.11 -20.11
N THR A 531 -36.87 -5.78 -18.99
CA THR A 531 -36.89 -7.24 -18.85
C THR A 531 -38.06 -7.65 -17.96
N ASN A 532 -38.76 -8.73 -18.27
CA ASN A 532 -39.96 -9.18 -17.53
C ASN A 532 -39.67 -9.37 -16.01
N GLN A 533 -39.59 -8.26 -15.26
CA GLN A 533 -39.36 -8.22 -13.80
C GLN A 533 -38.12 -8.97 -13.31
N THR A 534 -37.05 -9.02 -14.11
CA THR A 534 -35.77 -9.62 -13.72
C THR A 534 -35.15 -8.83 -12.58
N PRO A 535 -34.74 -9.46 -11.48
CA PRO A 535 -34.15 -8.75 -10.35
C PRO A 535 -32.84 -8.06 -10.74
N ALA A 536 -32.61 -6.84 -10.24
CA ALA A 536 -31.34 -6.13 -10.32
C ALA A 536 -30.36 -6.68 -9.28
N ALA A 537 -30.88 -6.98 -8.09
CA ALA A 537 -30.16 -7.66 -7.03
C ALA A 537 -31.12 -8.54 -6.22
N SER A 538 -30.57 -9.42 -5.40
CA SER A 538 -31.34 -10.25 -4.46
C SER A 538 -30.65 -10.40 -3.13
N ILE A 539 -31.46 -10.71 -2.10
CA ILE A 539 -31.00 -11.06 -0.75
C ILE A 539 -31.66 -12.38 -0.37
N LYS A 540 -30.88 -13.30 0.19
CA LYS A 540 -31.37 -14.59 0.71
C LYS A 540 -30.77 -14.87 2.09
N SER A 541 -31.58 -15.42 3.00
CA SER A 541 -31.07 -16.00 4.24
C SER A 541 -30.41 -17.34 3.94
N LEU A 542 -29.21 -17.55 4.46
CA LEU A 542 -28.43 -18.79 4.31
C LEU A 542 -27.87 -19.21 5.68
N GLY A 543 -28.48 -20.19 6.32
CA GLY A 543 -28.18 -20.51 7.71
C GLY A 543 -28.55 -19.38 8.65
N ARG A 544 -27.60 -18.88 9.44
CA ARG A 544 -27.80 -17.76 10.37
C ARG A 544 -27.47 -16.38 9.76
N GLY A 545 -26.84 -16.34 8.59
CA GLY A 545 -26.43 -15.13 7.90
C GLY A 545 -27.24 -14.88 6.63
N LYS A 546 -26.77 -13.92 5.84
CA LYS A 546 -27.39 -13.51 4.57
C LYS A 546 -26.37 -13.51 3.43
N ILE A 547 -26.81 -13.87 2.24
CA ILE A 547 -26.08 -13.70 0.99
C ILE A 547 -26.88 -12.79 0.07
N ALA A 548 -26.21 -11.84 -0.57
CA ALA A 548 -26.83 -10.95 -1.56
C ALA A 548 -25.96 -10.89 -2.81
N ALA A 549 -26.59 -10.60 -3.96
CA ALA A 549 -25.85 -10.39 -5.19
C ALA A 549 -26.50 -9.30 -6.06
N THR A 550 -25.68 -8.54 -6.81
CA THR A 550 -26.14 -7.76 -7.94
C THR A 550 -26.00 -8.57 -9.23
N TYR A 551 -26.96 -8.45 -10.13
CA TYR A 551 -26.95 -9.11 -11.46
C TYR A 551 -26.51 -8.18 -12.56
N PHE A 552 -25.84 -7.09 -12.18
CA PHE A 552 -25.16 -6.12 -13.03
C PHE A 552 -23.85 -5.69 -12.37
N SER A 553 -22.87 -5.33 -13.18
CA SER A 553 -21.63 -4.74 -12.69
C SER A 553 -21.76 -3.23 -12.51
N LEU A 554 -21.04 -2.66 -11.55
CA LEU A 554 -21.13 -1.22 -11.25
C LEU A 554 -19.77 -0.55 -11.00
N GLY A 555 -18.72 -1.35 -10.71
CA GLY A 555 -17.45 -0.80 -10.24
C GLY A 555 -16.76 0.06 -11.29
N LEU A 556 -16.66 -0.40 -12.53
CA LEU A 556 -16.01 0.38 -13.60
C LEU A 556 -16.75 1.69 -13.91
N ASP A 557 -18.08 1.66 -13.95
CA ASP A 557 -18.89 2.87 -14.17
C ASP A 557 -18.71 3.87 -13.02
N TYR A 558 -18.79 3.38 -11.77
CA TYR A 558 -18.66 4.24 -10.59
C TYR A 558 -17.26 4.87 -10.48
N ARG A 559 -16.20 4.11 -10.78
CA ARG A 559 -14.84 4.64 -10.81
C ARG A 559 -14.69 5.80 -11.81
N ASP A 560 -15.24 5.63 -13.02
CA ASP A 560 -15.05 6.57 -14.12
C ASP A 560 -16.05 7.75 -14.07
N ALA A 561 -17.26 7.52 -13.57
CA ALA A 561 -18.35 8.50 -13.52
C ALA A 561 -19.23 8.27 -12.28
N PRO A 562 -18.81 8.69 -11.09
CA PRO A 562 -19.56 8.49 -9.85
C PRO A 562 -21.00 8.99 -9.95
N SER A 563 -21.94 8.18 -9.50
CA SER A 563 -23.36 8.48 -9.50
C SER A 563 -23.94 8.32 -8.10
N PHE A 564 -24.69 9.33 -7.63
CA PHE A 564 -25.40 9.26 -6.36
C PHE A 564 -26.36 8.05 -6.30
N ALA A 565 -27.09 7.79 -7.39
CA ALA A 565 -28.04 6.68 -7.44
C ALA A 565 -27.36 5.30 -7.36
N VAL A 566 -26.24 5.11 -8.06
CA VAL A 566 -25.45 3.86 -7.99
C VAL A 566 -24.87 3.67 -6.59
N ARG A 567 -24.33 4.73 -6.00
CA ARG A 567 -23.79 4.70 -4.63
C ARG A 567 -24.89 4.34 -3.62
N ASN A 568 -26.03 5.03 -3.68
CA ASN A 568 -27.15 4.76 -2.79
C ASN A 568 -27.66 3.33 -2.92
N PHE A 569 -27.84 2.82 -4.14
CA PHE A 569 -28.26 1.45 -4.36
C PHE A 569 -27.33 0.44 -3.66
N LEU A 570 -26.01 0.60 -3.84
CA LEU A 570 -25.03 -0.28 -3.20
C LEU A 570 -25.04 -0.11 -1.68
N ASN A 571 -25.11 1.13 -1.18
CA ASN A 571 -25.12 1.41 0.25
C ASN A 571 -26.37 0.88 0.95
N GLU A 572 -27.55 0.99 0.34
CA GLU A 572 -28.78 0.43 0.88
C GLU A 572 -28.72 -1.10 0.93
N LEU A 573 -28.21 -1.73 -0.14
CA LEU A 573 -28.02 -3.19 -0.16
C LEU A 573 -27.03 -3.62 0.93
N ALA A 574 -25.90 -2.95 1.07
CA ALA A 574 -24.93 -3.21 2.11
C ALA A 574 -25.51 -2.98 3.52
N SER A 575 -26.32 -1.94 3.71
CA SER A 575 -26.96 -1.61 5.00
C SER A 575 -27.98 -2.66 5.43
N GLN A 576 -28.67 -3.32 4.50
CA GLN A 576 -29.54 -4.46 4.83
C GLN A 576 -28.77 -5.72 5.25
N MET A 577 -27.51 -5.82 4.81
CA MET A 577 -26.60 -6.89 5.20
C MET A 577 -25.84 -6.58 6.50
N PHE A 578 -25.52 -5.30 6.75
CA PHE A 578 -24.76 -4.84 7.90
C PHE A 578 -25.50 -3.71 8.62
N THR A 579 -26.43 -4.07 9.51
CA THR A 579 -27.35 -3.14 10.18
C THR A 579 -26.73 -2.37 11.35
N ASN A 580 -25.67 -2.88 11.95
CA ASN A 580 -25.11 -2.38 13.20
C ASN A 580 -23.61 -1.99 13.09
N PRO A 581 -23.21 -1.02 12.25
CA PRO A 581 -21.84 -0.55 12.19
C PRO A 581 -21.43 0.08 13.53
N ILE A 582 -20.11 0.03 13.84
CA ILE A 582 -19.57 0.69 15.02
C ILE A 582 -19.62 2.21 14.86
N VAL A 583 -19.41 2.71 13.65
CA VAL A 583 -19.42 4.15 13.37
C VAL A 583 -20.39 4.48 12.25
N ARG A 584 -21.12 5.59 12.42
CA ARG A 584 -21.90 6.26 11.37
C ARG A 584 -21.47 7.72 11.33
N VAL A 585 -21.31 8.28 10.15
CA VAL A 585 -20.99 9.69 9.95
C VAL A 585 -22.03 10.27 9.00
N GLU A 586 -22.59 11.41 9.40
CA GLU A 586 -23.58 12.15 8.63
C GLU A 586 -23.10 13.59 8.40
N GLY A 587 -23.63 14.25 7.37
CA GLY A 587 -23.33 15.64 7.05
C GLY A 587 -22.59 15.86 5.74
N SER A 588 -21.82 14.90 5.24
CA SER A 588 -21.19 14.97 3.92
C SER A 588 -20.85 13.60 3.37
N ALA A 589 -21.00 13.42 2.06
CA ALA A 589 -20.54 12.24 1.34
C ALA A 589 -19.01 12.26 1.05
N ASP A 590 -18.39 13.43 1.18
CA ASP A 590 -16.97 13.65 0.87
C ASP A 590 -16.06 13.40 2.09
N VAL A 591 -16.46 12.47 2.95
CA VAL A 591 -15.70 12.06 4.14
C VAL A 591 -15.32 10.60 4.03
N ASP A 592 -14.01 10.34 4.00
CA ASP A 592 -13.47 8.98 4.19
C ASP A 592 -13.41 8.66 5.68
N VAL A 593 -13.92 7.50 6.08
CA VAL A 593 -13.97 7.06 7.47
C VAL A 593 -13.09 5.83 7.66
N CYS A 594 -12.07 5.94 8.53
CA CYS A 594 -11.22 4.80 8.90
C CYS A 594 -11.32 4.56 10.40
N LEU A 595 -11.86 3.41 10.78
CA LEU A 595 -12.00 3.01 12.18
C LEU A 595 -10.76 2.22 12.62
N MET A 596 -9.99 2.78 13.53
CA MET A 596 -8.70 2.24 13.95
C MET A 596 -8.62 2.09 15.47
N ARG A 597 -7.61 1.39 15.93
CA ARG A 597 -7.27 1.27 17.35
C ARG A 597 -5.77 1.47 17.56
N ASN A 598 -5.41 2.28 18.55
CA ASN A 598 -4.02 2.47 18.95
C ASN A 598 -3.92 2.63 20.46
N LYS A 599 -3.02 1.87 21.10
CA LYS A 599 -2.76 1.92 22.56
C LYS A 599 -4.04 1.89 23.39
N GLY A 600 -5.00 1.04 23.04
CA GLY A 600 -6.28 0.88 23.70
C GLY A 600 -7.35 1.91 23.36
N LYS A 601 -7.01 2.99 22.64
CA LYS A 601 -7.95 4.03 22.21
C LYS A 601 -8.63 3.64 20.90
N LEU A 602 -9.92 3.96 20.76
CA LEU A 602 -10.63 3.87 19.49
C LEU A 602 -10.46 5.20 18.75
N LEU A 603 -10.09 5.12 17.49
CA LEU A 603 -9.81 6.25 16.62
C LEU A 603 -10.78 6.23 15.44
N VAL A 604 -11.59 7.27 15.29
CA VAL A 604 -12.38 7.48 14.07
C VAL A 604 -11.68 8.56 13.27
N ASN A 605 -10.92 8.15 12.26
CA ASN A 605 -10.25 9.05 11.35
C ASN A 605 -11.26 9.54 10.31
N LEU A 606 -11.37 10.85 10.15
CA LEU A 606 -12.20 11.54 9.18
C LEU A 606 -11.30 12.30 8.22
N ILE A 607 -11.38 12.00 6.92
CA ILE A 607 -10.55 12.62 5.89
C ILE A 607 -11.46 13.34 4.90
N ASN A 608 -11.19 14.62 4.68
CA ASN A 608 -11.90 15.43 3.69
C ASN A 608 -11.42 15.09 2.28
N THR A 609 -12.26 14.44 1.51
CA THR A 609 -12.00 14.07 0.12
C THR A 609 -12.86 14.86 -0.86
N SER A 610 -13.36 16.03 -0.44
CA SER A 610 -14.16 16.93 -1.29
C SER A 610 -13.36 17.48 -2.49
N GLY A 611 -14.07 17.96 -3.49
CA GLY A 611 -13.50 18.54 -4.70
C GLY A 611 -13.27 17.52 -5.82
N GLN A 612 -12.68 17.99 -6.91
CA GLN A 612 -12.60 17.23 -8.18
C GLN A 612 -11.32 16.38 -8.30
N HIS A 613 -10.85 15.80 -7.19
CA HIS A 613 -9.58 15.03 -7.13
C HIS A 613 -9.50 13.84 -8.10
N ARG A 614 -10.61 13.45 -8.75
CA ARG A 614 -10.65 12.37 -9.76
C ARG A 614 -10.35 12.87 -11.18
N THR A 615 -10.67 14.14 -11.46
CA THR A 615 -10.64 14.73 -12.80
C THR A 615 -9.64 15.88 -12.91
N GLU A 616 -9.29 16.50 -11.78
CA GLU A 616 -8.29 17.56 -11.71
C GLU A 616 -7.04 17.05 -10.97
N PRO A 617 -5.94 16.85 -11.69
CA PRO A 617 -4.71 16.31 -11.11
C PRO A 617 -4.04 17.28 -10.12
N ILE A 618 -4.30 18.59 -10.22
CA ILE A 618 -3.81 19.61 -9.29
C ILE A 618 -4.97 20.23 -8.52
N THR A 619 -4.96 20.06 -7.20
CA THR A 619 -5.90 20.70 -6.26
C THR A 619 -5.29 21.96 -5.71
N LYS A 620 -5.90 23.12 -5.99
CA LYS A 620 -5.41 24.43 -5.51
C LYS A 620 -5.71 24.66 -4.04
N SER A 621 -6.87 24.25 -3.58
CA SER A 621 -7.30 24.36 -2.18
C SER A 621 -8.35 23.32 -1.85
N ILE A 622 -8.44 22.96 -0.58
CA ILE A 622 -9.45 22.02 -0.04
C ILE A 622 -10.45 22.81 0.76
N VAL A 623 -11.72 22.79 0.33
CA VAL A 623 -12.80 23.46 1.03
C VAL A 623 -13.15 22.66 2.30
N PRO A 624 -13.11 23.28 3.49
CA PRO A 624 -13.54 22.60 4.71
C PRO A 624 -15.02 22.21 4.64
N ILE A 625 -15.36 21.06 5.18
CA ILE A 625 -16.71 20.52 5.23
C ILE A 625 -17.19 20.38 6.67
N GLY A 626 -18.50 20.35 6.86
CA GLY A 626 -19.15 20.19 8.18
C GLY A 626 -20.36 21.13 8.36
N PRO A 627 -21.02 21.06 9.54
CA PRO A 627 -20.73 20.16 10.65
C PRO A 627 -21.01 18.68 10.31
N LEU A 628 -20.23 17.77 10.95
CA LEU A 628 -20.45 16.33 10.82
C LEU A 628 -20.98 15.76 12.13
N THR A 629 -21.97 14.88 12.08
CA THR A 629 -22.40 14.08 13.21
C THR A 629 -21.75 12.72 13.17
N VAL A 630 -21.00 12.37 14.21
CA VAL A 630 -20.33 11.07 14.35
C VAL A 630 -20.99 10.29 15.46
N SER A 631 -21.68 9.20 15.11
CA SER A 631 -22.31 8.28 16.05
C SER A 631 -21.45 7.03 16.19
N ILE A 632 -20.99 6.74 17.43
CA ILE A 632 -20.09 5.62 17.73
C ILE A 632 -20.78 4.67 18.71
N ARG A 633 -20.99 3.44 18.29
CA ARG A 633 -21.60 2.41 19.13
C ARG A 633 -20.55 1.82 20.08
N GLN A 634 -20.79 1.93 21.39
CA GLN A 634 -19.91 1.43 22.43
C GLN A 634 -20.72 1.05 23.68
N ALA A 635 -20.46 -0.11 24.24
CA ALA A 635 -21.22 -0.64 25.39
C ALA A 635 -21.04 0.18 26.69
N VAL A 636 -19.88 0.83 26.86
CA VAL A 636 -19.54 1.58 28.06
C VAL A 636 -19.37 3.06 27.74
N LYS A 637 -19.89 3.93 28.59
CA LYS A 637 -19.68 5.38 28.45
C LYS A 637 -18.19 5.70 28.50
N PRO A 638 -17.64 6.42 27.51
CA PRO A 638 -16.22 6.77 27.50
C PRO A 638 -15.87 7.73 28.64
N ALA A 639 -14.62 7.65 29.08
CA ALA A 639 -14.07 8.61 30.02
C ALA A 639 -13.85 9.99 29.38
N LYS A 640 -13.42 9.99 28.12
CA LYS A 640 -13.09 11.20 27.37
C LYS A 640 -13.30 10.98 25.86
N VAL A 641 -13.72 12.06 25.19
CA VAL A 641 -13.71 12.16 23.72
C VAL A 641 -12.97 13.45 23.37
N THR A 642 -12.03 13.36 22.40
CA THR A 642 -11.28 14.53 21.90
C THR A 642 -11.20 14.51 20.39
N LEU A 643 -11.05 15.68 19.80
CA LEU A 643 -10.69 15.86 18.41
C LEU A 643 -9.18 16.10 18.30
N GLN A 644 -8.51 15.44 17.37
CA GLN A 644 -7.06 15.55 17.19
C GLN A 644 -6.72 15.69 15.70
N PRO A 645 -5.78 16.57 15.32
CA PRO A 645 -4.79 17.26 16.17
C PRO A 645 -5.27 18.57 16.78
N SER A 646 -6.51 19.02 16.54
CA SER A 646 -7.01 20.31 17.06
C SER A 646 -6.94 20.42 18.59
N GLY A 647 -7.00 19.29 19.30
CA GLY A 647 -7.01 19.25 20.77
C GLY A 647 -8.37 19.60 21.39
N GLU A 648 -9.39 19.85 20.59
CA GLU A 648 -10.73 20.20 21.08
C GLU A 648 -11.35 19.07 21.89
N VAL A 649 -12.13 19.44 22.91
CA VAL A 649 -12.94 18.54 23.73
C VAL A 649 -14.41 18.84 23.40
N PRO A 650 -14.98 18.15 22.38
CA PRO A 650 -16.36 18.41 22.01
C PRO A 650 -17.33 17.95 23.08
N LYS A 651 -18.48 18.61 23.16
CA LYS A 651 -19.61 18.03 23.89
C LYS A 651 -20.08 16.77 23.17
N PHE A 652 -20.36 15.73 23.92
CA PHE A 652 -20.93 14.50 23.39
C PHE A 652 -22.06 13.99 24.26
N ASP A 653 -23.03 13.36 23.62
CA ASP A 653 -24.09 12.64 24.31
C ASP A 653 -23.77 11.15 24.31
N TYR A 654 -24.19 10.46 25.37
CA TYR A 654 -24.12 9.03 25.46
C TYR A 654 -25.46 8.46 25.90
N ALA A 655 -26.14 7.83 24.98
CA ALA A 655 -27.47 7.23 25.23
C ALA A 655 -27.58 5.88 24.50
N ALA A 656 -28.21 4.91 25.12
CA ALA A 656 -28.48 3.57 24.57
C ALA A 656 -27.23 2.87 23.93
N GLY A 657 -26.05 3.10 24.53
CA GLY A 657 -24.82 2.50 24.00
C GLY A 657 -24.25 3.20 22.76
N VAL A 658 -24.65 4.44 22.50
CA VAL A 658 -24.16 5.25 21.38
C VAL A 658 -23.61 6.57 21.89
N ILE A 659 -22.40 6.92 21.44
CA ILE A 659 -21.79 8.23 21.62
C ILE A 659 -22.15 9.05 20.37
N ASN A 660 -22.75 10.24 20.55
CA ASN A 660 -22.96 11.20 19.48
C ASN A 660 -22.07 12.41 19.73
N VAL A 661 -21.22 12.73 18.75
CA VAL A 661 -20.32 13.88 18.80
C VAL A 661 -20.42 14.67 17.50
N THR A 662 -20.43 16.01 17.61
CA THR A 662 -20.36 16.90 16.45
C THR A 662 -18.92 17.32 16.20
N VAL A 663 -18.46 17.15 14.97
CA VAL A 663 -17.22 17.72 14.45
C VAL A 663 -17.62 19.01 13.70
N PRO A 664 -17.31 20.18 14.23
CA PRO A 664 -17.84 21.44 13.66
C PRO A 664 -17.36 21.69 12.24
N GLN A 665 -16.09 21.37 11.98
CA GLN A 665 -15.46 21.55 10.68
C GLN A 665 -14.34 20.52 10.48
N LEU A 666 -14.27 19.96 9.28
CA LEU A 666 -13.20 19.08 8.83
C LEU A 666 -12.44 19.78 7.70
N LYS A 667 -11.22 20.27 7.97
CA LYS A 667 -10.38 20.91 6.95
C LYS A 667 -9.74 19.84 6.04
N ILE A 668 -8.86 19.01 6.57
CA ILE A 668 -8.20 17.93 5.81
C ILE A 668 -8.38 16.59 6.54
N HIS A 669 -7.98 16.52 7.80
CA HIS A 669 -8.02 15.28 8.58
C HIS A 669 -8.17 15.61 10.07
N GLU A 670 -9.16 14.97 10.69
CA GLU A 670 -9.45 15.04 12.12
C GLU A 670 -9.70 13.63 12.65
N VAL A 671 -9.28 13.36 13.88
CA VAL A 671 -9.47 12.07 14.54
C VAL A 671 -10.37 12.27 15.76
N VAL A 672 -11.52 11.61 15.77
CA VAL A 672 -12.31 11.49 17.00
C VAL A 672 -11.70 10.36 17.83
N VAL A 673 -11.07 10.75 18.94
CA VAL A 673 -10.39 9.83 19.86
C VAL A 673 -11.31 9.51 21.03
N VAL A 674 -11.62 8.23 21.21
CA VAL A 674 -12.47 7.72 22.30
C VAL A 674 -11.59 6.96 23.29
N GLU A 675 -11.58 7.43 24.54
CA GLU A 675 -10.81 6.84 25.63
C GLU A 675 -11.75 6.25 26.69
N ASN A 676 -11.52 4.98 27.02
CA ASN A 676 -12.22 4.31 28.12
C ASN A 676 -11.45 4.52 29.43
N LYS A 677 -12.13 4.25 30.57
CA LYS A 677 -11.49 4.27 31.88
C LYS A 677 -10.49 3.12 32.01
#